data_c30e0b4a63d171cff5f4bbb385c8d608
#
_entry.id   c30e0b4a63d171cff5f4bbb385c8d608
#
_cell.length_a   1.000
_cell.length_b   1.000
_cell.length_c   1.000
_cell.angle_alpha   90.00
_cell.angle_beta   90.00
_cell.angle_gamma   90.00
#
_symmetry.space_group_name_H-M   'P 1'
#
loop_
_entity.id
_entity.type
_entity.pdbx_description
1 polymer ?
#
loop_
_entity_poly.entity_id
_entity_poly.type
_entity_poly.pdbx_seq_one_letter_code
_entity_poly.pdbx_strand_id
1 'polypeptide(L)'
;MNLFRPLLTQSFKTTGIYLLIIALTLAISATTALKFSNEQIQNAVALQAAEMLAGDLLLSNNEPIEDAWREKADQLGLQQSEVTVFGSMAHTNDEFVMVNVKAIDSSFPLRGDLRVKPEAKQLKSGEIWLSQRAMDLLKVKVGDQVNIADASFKITAVIDYDSNQELGFSGFSPTVIISQADVARTNAIQVGSRIDYRLLMAGDPDSIQTYQKDFKKIVKPGVDTEAEEQQFEEQNSLRLRNASESNTRLMKPIANLDTFLQLANILTILLCGIAIALTAQRYVQQNQDHIALMRCIGATKQQILAAYLALLGLVLAIAMLIGTIVGISLGYALLQLMLQLIPHLQLQFSAMAMLSGPLPIAMLTSAVVLLGFVLPSLWQLLNTAPIRVIRQEEKSVHSMLWMLVSGTLSLIIFSVVLTENIVLTAWVIGAIILLCAVLYLTVWGLLKVLRNTKSRISAYVRTPYQTALQITALALGLSLITVLAVLRTDLLERWQQQLPEGTPNQFVYGLPPFEMPQLRAELEQNGWNSTPLYPNIRGRLIAKNDQPFAADLVKKSNTLRRELNLTQTDQYPQDNVILTGEAKLKQPGEVSVEVTTAEELGIKIGDKLTFSLPEGPLEAKVVNLRSVEWESFSPNFFFIFTPNTMDANAGSYLGSFYVPEQERPKLVQLIQQFSNTVFIDVSLILNEIKRIVNVLVQIVTILALLVSVAGILVLIACLNLLMDERKREVALLRSFGSSKQKLKTMLSLEIGFIGLCAGIVSCLFAEVISAVASYRMELPIQPHWEIWLILPIFMTLLCALIGRYRLSYLSDIPPLQSLRELNQ
;
A
#
# COMPACT_ATOMS: atom_id res chain seq x y z
N MET A 1 16.61 -0.11 -53.84
CA MET A 1 17.65 0.64 -53.14
C MET A 1 17.64 0.28 -51.66
N ASN A 2 18.71 -0.24 -51.13
CA ASN A 2 18.75 -0.75 -49.78
C ASN A 2 19.03 0.42 -48.79
N LEU A 3 17.95 1.16 -48.46
CA LEU A 3 18.01 2.39 -47.61
C LEU A 3 18.35 2.11 -46.14
N PHE A 4 18.25 0.85 -45.72
CA PHE A 4 18.39 0.47 -44.31
C PHE A 4 19.83 0.69 -43.77
N ARG A 5 20.86 0.24 -44.50
CA ARG A 5 22.25 0.37 -44.03
C ARG A 5 22.73 1.82 -43.80
N PRO A 6 22.54 2.76 -44.75
CA PRO A 6 22.93 4.15 -44.56
C PRO A 6 22.12 4.82 -43.45
N LEU A 7 20.83 4.51 -43.31
CA LEU A 7 19.96 5.02 -42.29
C LEU A 7 20.37 4.52 -40.89
N LEU A 8 20.75 3.26 -40.80
CA LEU A 8 21.25 2.65 -39.58
C LEU A 8 22.54 3.34 -39.08
N THR A 9 23.55 3.47 -39.93
CA THR A 9 24.83 4.05 -39.57
C THR A 9 24.72 5.52 -39.15
N GLN A 10 23.81 6.26 -39.78
CA GLN A 10 23.56 7.66 -39.43
C GLN A 10 22.74 7.81 -38.15
N SER A 11 21.73 7.00 -37.99
CA SER A 11 20.84 7.07 -36.82
C SER A 11 21.54 6.73 -35.51
N PHE A 12 22.44 5.74 -35.52
CA PHE A 12 23.27 5.41 -34.32
C PHE A 12 24.35 6.45 -33.99
N LYS A 13 24.57 7.45 -34.84
CA LYS A 13 25.39 8.61 -34.49
C LYS A 13 24.61 9.70 -33.78
N THR A 14 23.28 9.61 -33.70
CA THR A 14 22.42 10.59 -33.07
C THR A 14 22.12 10.22 -31.63
N THR A 15 22.20 11.20 -30.70
CA THR A 15 21.85 10.99 -29.27
C THR A 15 20.38 10.61 -29.05
N GLY A 16 19.50 10.90 -29.99
CA GLY A 16 18.07 10.59 -29.93
C GLY A 16 17.77 9.10 -29.85
N ILE A 17 18.48 8.28 -30.65
CA ILE A 17 18.28 6.81 -30.64
C ILE A 17 18.69 6.17 -29.31
N TYR A 18 19.80 6.63 -28.73
CA TYR A 18 20.21 6.12 -27.41
C TYR A 18 19.20 6.44 -26.30
N LEU A 19 18.64 7.65 -26.31
CA LEU A 19 17.58 8.00 -25.37
C LEU A 19 16.32 7.16 -25.57
N LEU A 20 15.99 6.87 -26.83
CA LEU A 20 14.85 6.01 -27.16
C LEU A 20 15.08 4.56 -26.66
N ILE A 21 16.27 4.03 -26.87
CA ILE A 21 16.67 2.69 -26.38
C ILE A 21 16.59 2.66 -24.84
N ILE A 22 17.14 3.68 -24.17
CA ILE A 22 17.12 3.74 -22.69
C ILE A 22 15.68 3.83 -22.18
N ALA A 23 14.84 4.69 -22.77
CA ALA A 23 13.44 4.84 -22.36
C ALA A 23 12.63 3.56 -22.55
N LEU A 24 12.81 2.87 -23.69
CA LEU A 24 12.19 1.57 -23.94
C LEU A 24 12.72 0.49 -23.00
N THR A 25 14.03 0.43 -22.80
CA THR A 25 14.66 -0.51 -21.85
C THR A 25 14.09 -0.34 -20.46
N LEU A 26 13.96 0.92 -19.98
CA LEU A 26 13.39 1.21 -18.68
C LEU A 26 11.91 0.82 -18.60
N ALA A 27 11.12 1.14 -19.64
CA ALA A 27 9.71 0.76 -19.70
C ALA A 27 9.53 -0.76 -19.62
N ILE A 28 10.31 -1.52 -20.41
CA ILE A 28 10.27 -2.99 -20.43
C ILE A 28 10.71 -3.55 -19.07
N SER A 29 11.84 -3.08 -18.53
CA SER A 29 12.37 -3.59 -17.28
C SER A 29 11.45 -3.30 -16.09
N ALA A 30 10.91 -2.08 -15.99
CA ALA A 30 10.00 -1.70 -14.94
C ALA A 30 8.69 -2.51 -15.03
N THR A 31 8.06 -2.57 -16.20
CA THR A 31 6.82 -3.32 -16.40
C THR A 31 6.99 -4.80 -16.09
N THR A 32 8.09 -5.41 -16.58
CA THR A 32 8.37 -6.82 -16.32
C THR A 32 8.59 -7.10 -14.84
N ALA A 33 9.42 -6.30 -14.18
CA ALA A 33 9.74 -6.46 -12.77
C ALA A 33 8.52 -6.22 -11.87
N LEU A 34 7.76 -5.16 -12.14
CA LEU A 34 6.60 -4.78 -11.32
C LEU A 34 5.43 -5.77 -11.49
N LYS A 35 5.13 -6.19 -12.73
CA LYS A 35 4.08 -7.20 -12.94
C LYS A 35 4.44 -8.54 -12.30
N PHE A 36 5.69 -8.99 -12.48
CA PHE A 36 6.18 -10.18 -11.82
C PHE A 36 6.09 -10.08 -10.30
N SER A 37 6.55 -8.97 -9.73
CA SER A 37 6.49 -8.75 -8.28
C SER A 37 5.05 -8.74 -7.78
N ASN A 38 4.14 -8.09 -8.50
CA ASN A 38 2.73 -8.04 -8.12
C ASN A 38 2.09 -9.43 -8.12
N GLU A 39 2.30 -10.23 -9.17
CA GLU A 39 1.82 -11.63 -9.23
C GLU A 39 2.40 -12.47 -8.09
N GLN A 40 3.68 -12.32 -7.78
CA GLN A 40 4.32 -13.03 -6.68
C GLN A 40 3.80 -12.58 -5.30
N ILE A 41 3.54 -11.28 -5.11
CA ILE A 41 2.93 -10.75 -3.88
C ILE A 41 1.54 -11.35 -3.68
N GLN A 42 0.69 -11.27 -4.69
CA GLN A 42 -0.68 -11.78 -4.59
C GLN A 42 -0.68 -13.28 -4.27
N ASN A 43 0.16 -14.05 -4.95
CA ASN A 43 0.30 -15.48 -4.67
C ASN A 43 0.84 -15.75 -3.26
N ALA A 44 1.84 -14.98 -2.81
CA ALA A 44 2.42 -15.12 -1.49
C ALA A 44 1.41 -14.76 -0.38
N VAL A 45 0.66 -13.69 -0.57
CA VAL A 45 -0.39 -13.24 0.36
C VAL A 45 -1.51 -14.27 0.44
N ALA A 46 -1.96 -14.78 -0.71
CA ALA A 46 -3.00 -15.81 -0.76
C ALA A 46 -2.52 -17.09 -0.05
N LEU A 47 -1.28 -17.51 -0.30
CA LEU A 47 -0.71 -18.69 0.37
C LEU A 47 -0.56 -18.47 1.87
N GLN A 48 -0.04 -17.34 2.31
CA GLN A 48 0.08 -17.04 3.73
C GLN A 48 -1.28 -16.93 4.42
N ALA A 49 -2.26 -16.33 3.77
CA ALA A 49 -3.62 -16.28 4.29
C ALA A 49 -4.22 -17.70 4.42
N ALA A 50 -3.98 -18.56 3.43
CA ALA A 50 -4.39 -19.96 3.49
C ALA A 50 -3.67 -20.73 4.62
N GLU A 51 -2.38 -20.48 4.83
CA GLU A 51 -1.62 -21.06 5.96
C GLU A 51 -2.14 -20.55 7.31
N MET A 52 -2.44 -19.24 7.43
CA MET A 52 -3.02 -18.67 8.65
C MET A 52 -4.43 -19.19 8.94
N LEU A 53 -5.22 -19.49 7.92
CA LEU A 53 -6.52 -20.13 8.06
C LEU A 53 -6.42 -21.64 8.26
N ALA A 54 -5.26 -22.25 8.02
CA ALA A 54 -5.03 -23.67 7.89
C ALA A 54 -5.86 -24.36 6.78
N GLY A 55 -6.32 -23.58 5.80
CA GLY A 55 -7.13 -24.02 4.67
C GLY A 55 -7.38 -22.90 3.67
N ASP A 56 -7.94 -23.22 2.51
CA ASP A 56 -8.30 -22.23 1.49
C ASP A 56 -9.64 -21.54 1.83
N LEU A 57 -10.55 -22.29 2.48
CA LEU A 57 -11.81 -21.81 3.05
C LEU A 57 -11.95 -22.23 4.50
N LEU A 58 -12.55 -21.37 5.30
CA LEU A 58 -12.94 -21.60 6.69
C LEU A 58 -14.42 -21.30 6.87
N LEU A 59 -15.21 -22.32 7.14
CA LEU A 59 -16.59 -22.17 7.62
C LEU A 59 -16.57 -22.25 9.15
N SER A 60 -17.01 -21.19 9.83
CA SER A 60 -17.06 -21.13 11.30
C SER A 60 -18.48 -20.86 11.81
N ASN A 61 -18.81 -21.45 12.95
CA ASN A 61 -20.09 -21.30 13.63
C ASN A 61 -19.93 -21.46 15.15
N ASN A 62 -20.79 -20.81 15.92
CA ASN A 62 -20.87 -21.01 17.38
C ASN A 62 -21.64 -22.28 17.76
N GLU A 63 -22.32 -22.89 16.83
CA GLU A 63 -23.03 -24.16 16.94
C GLU A 63 -22.37 -25.23 16.05
N PRO A 64 -22.55 -26.51 16.30
CA PRO A 64 -22.01 -27.57 15.43
C PRO A 64 -22.41 -27.34 13.98
N ILE A 65 -21.45 -27.52 13.06
CA ILE A 65 -21.67 -27.33 11.63
C ILE A 65 -22.53 -28.47 11.10
N GLU A 66 -23.62 -28.12 10.39
CA GLU A 66 -24.54 -29.08 9.79
C GLU A 66 -23.84 -29.98 8.77
N ASP A 67 -24.22 -31.29 8.74
CA ASP A 67 -23.63 -32.26 7.83
C ASP A 67 -23.83 -31.93 6.36
N ALA A 68 -24.91 -31.18 6.02
CA ALA A 68 -25.15 -30.70 4.66
C ALA A 68 -23.99 -29.88 4.06
N TRP A 69 -23.28 -29.14 4.89
CA TRP A 69 -22.11 -28.36 4.42
C TRP A 69 -20.88 -29.24 4.17
N ARG A 70 -20.74 -30.32 4.93
CA ARG A 70 -19.67 -31.32 4.75
C ARG A 70 -19.92 -32.16 3.49
N GLU A 71 -21.15 -32.67 3.32
CA GLU A 71 -21.53 -33.42 2.13
C GLU A 71 -21.32 -32.61 0.86
N LYS A 72 -21.59 -31.32 0.92
CA LYS A 72 -21.37 -30.41 -0.21
C LYS A 72 -19.90 -30.23 -0.54
N ALA A 73 -19.03 -30.14 0.46
CA ALA A 73 -17.58 -30.09 0.25
C ALA A 73 -17.07 -31.39 -0.36
N ASP A 74 -17.58 -32.55 0.10
CA ASP A 74 -17.27 -33.86 -0.47
C ASP A 74 -17.68 -34.00 -1.94
N GLN A 75 -18.89 -33.50 -2.29
CA GLN A 75 -19.37 -33.48 -3.70
C GLN A 75 -18.47 -32.66 -4.63
N LEU A 76 -17.83 -31.61 -4.11
CA LEU A 76 -16.90 -30.78 -4.86
C LEU A 76 -15.45 -31.30 -4.79
N GLY A 77 -15.20 -32.43 -4.10
CA GLY A 77 -13.87 -33.02 -3.97
C GLY A 77 -12.91 -32.21 -3.10
N LEU A 78 -13.42 -31.37 -2.18
CA LEU A 78 -12.60 -30.58 -1.27
C LEU A 78 -12.09 -31.46 -0.11
N GLN A 79 -10.81 -31.32 0.22
CA GLN A 79 -10.25 -31.85 1.44
C GLN A 79 -10.84 -31.11 2.64
N GLN A 80 -11.14 -31.81 3.71
CA GLN A 80 -11.79 -31.26 4.90
C GLN A 80 -11.00 -31.59 6.17
N SER A 81 -11.04 -30.65 7.13
CA SER A 81 -10.54 -30.85 8.50
C SER A 81 -11.43 -30.11 9.49
N GLU A 82 -11.73 -30.77 10.60
CA GLU A 82 -12.57 -30.22 11.66
C GLU A 82 -11.71 -29.73 12.81
N VAL A 83 -11.97 -28.51 13.25
CA VAL A 83 -11.31 -27.89 14.39
C VAL A 83 -12.36 -27.30 15.33
N THR A 84 -12.24 -27.59 16.63
CA THR A 84 -13.08 -26.95 17.65
C THR A 84 -12.20 -26.16 18.59
N VAL A 85 -12.51 -24.87 18.75
CA VAL A 85 -11.74 -23.95 19.60
C VAL A 85 -12.62 -23.47 20.75
N PHE A 86 -12.12 -23.58 21.99
CA PHE A 86 -12.81 -23.15 23.20
C PHE A 86 -11.84 -22.78 24.32
N GLY A 87 -12.24 -21.89 25.19
CA GLY A 87 -11.49 -21.57 26.42
C GLY A 87 -11.79 -22.58 27.51
N SER A 88 -10.76 -23.05 28.23
CA SER A 88 -10.89 -23.94 29.38
C SER A 88 -9.79 -23.69 30.40
N MET A 89 -9.94 -24.31 31.59
CA MET A 89 -8.89 -24.34 32.61
C MET A 89 -8.03 -25.58 32.46
N ALA A 90 -6.73 -25.36 32.25
CA ALA A 90 -5.74 -26.41 32.41
C ALA A 90 -5.22 -26.40 33.84
N HIS A 91 -5.13 -27.56 34.48
CA HIS A 91 -4.65 -27.62 35.85
C HIS A 91 -3.80 -28.87 36.14
N THR A 92 -2.88 -28.69 37.04
CA THR A 92 -2.14 -29.74 37.72
C THR A 92 -2.61 -29.80 39.21
N ASN A 93 -1.91 -30.51 40.04
CA ASN A 93 -2.25 -30.50 41.46
C ASN A 93 -2.08 -29.13 42.12
N ASP A 94 -1.13 -28.32 41.65
CA ASP A 94 -0.68 -27.09 42.31
C ASP A 94 -0.94 -25.81 41.50
N GLU A 95 -1.12 -25.93 40.18
CA GLU A 95 -1.22 -24.78 39.27
C GLU A 95 -2.51 -24.84 38.41
N PHE A 96 -3.12 -23.66 38.20
CA PHE A 96 -4.30 -23.48 37.34
C PHE A 96 -4.04 -22.38 36.32
N VAL A 97 -4.24 -22.67 35.05
CA VAL A 97 -3.99 -21.73 33.95
C VAL A 97 -5.17 -21.74 32.97
N MET A 98 -5.70 -20.58 32.66
CA MET A 98 -6.67 -20.45 31.57
C MET A 98 -5.99 -20.62 30.21
N VAL A 99 -6.44 -21.59 29.45
CA VAL A 99 -5.85 -21.95 28.15
C VAL A 99 -6.88 -21.88 27.03
N ASN A 100 -6.39 -21.67 25.84
CA ASN A 100 -7.17 -21.81 24.60
C ASN A 100 -6.97 -23.24 24.08
N VAL A 101 -8.01 -24.04 24.15
CA VAL A 101 -8.01 -25.44 23.67
C VAL A 101 -8.37 -25.48 22.20
N LYS A 102 -7.49 -26.03 21.40
CA LYS A 102 -7.67 -26.27 19.97
C LYS A 102 -7.75 -27.78 19.74
N ALA A 103 -8.93 -28.28 19.51
CA ALA A 103 -9.15 -29.69 19.20
C ALA A 103 -9.05 -29.90 17.68
N ILE A 104 -8.19 -30.79 17.24
CA ILE A 104 -7.88 -31.03 15.82
C ILE A 104 -8.14 -32.49 15.43
N ASP A 105 -8.50 -32.70 14.17
CA ASP A 105 -8.56 -34.01 13.56
C ASP A 105 -7.20 -34.42 12.96
N SER A 106 -7.15 -35.64 12.37
CA SER A 106 -5.92 -36.18 11.77
C SER A 106 -5.49 -35.49 10.46
N SER A 107 -6.36 -34.69 9.85
CA SER A 107 -6.14 -33.99 8.56
C SER A 107 -5.58 -32.60 8.75
N PHE A 108 -5.61 -32.09 9.96
CA PHE A 108 -5.12 -30.74 10.29
C PHE A 108 -3.58 -30.67 10.30
N PRO A 109 -2.96 -29.60 9.75
CA PRO A 109 -3.56 -28.52 8.94
C PRO A 109 -3.66 -28.89 7.45
N LEU A 110 -4.67 -28.38 6.73
CA LEU A 110 -4.80 -28.59 5.28
C LEU A 110 -3.83 -27.70 4.49
N ARG A 111 -3.49 -26.55 5.07
CA ARG A 111 -2.47 -25.60 4.57
C ARG A 111 -1.59 -25.15 5.73
N GLY A 112 -0.31 -24.90 5.43
CA GLY A 112 0.67 -24.49 6.44
C GLY A 112 1.25 -25.63 7.23
N ASP A 113 1.96 -25.32 8.31
CA ASP A 113 2.74 -26.25 9.12
C ASP A 113 2.35 -26.18 10.60
N LEU A 114 2.27 -27.34 11.23
CA LEU A 114 2.23 -27.51 12.68
C LEU A 114 3.43 -28.35 13.10
N ARG A 115 4.38 -27.74 13.81
CA ARG A 115 5.62 -28.39 14.26
C ARG A 115 5.66 -28.51 15.76
N VAL A 116 5.98 -29.69 16.25
CA VAL A 116 6.10 -29.98 17.67
C VAL A 116 7.44 -30.65 18.00
N LYS A 117 7.91 -30.50 19.24
CA LYS A 117 9.14 -31.11 19.77
C LYS A 117 8.83 -31.96 21.00
N PRO A 118 9.18 -33.28 21.03
CA PRO A 118 9.75 -34.08 19.94
C PRO A 118 8.80 -34.21 18.75
N GLU A 119 9.35 -34.45 17.57
CA GLU A 119 8.59 -34.51 16.31
C GLU A 119 7.55 -35.62 16.38
N ALA A 120 6.28 -35.27 16.19
CA ALA A 120 5.15 -36.21 16.18
C ALA A 120 4.25 -35.90 14.98
N LYS A 121 3.90 -36.89 14.18
CA LYS A 121 3.08 -36.69 12.97
C LYS A 121 1.59 -36.60 13.25
N GLN A 122 1.11 -37.24 14.32
CA GLN A 122 -0.31 -37.27 14.67
C GLN A 122 -0.49 -37.26 16.18
N LEU A 123 -1.50 -36.58 16.63
CA LEU A 123 -1.93 -36.56 18.02
C LEU A 123 -2.93 -37.70 18.29
N LYS A 124 -2.66 -38.52 19.29
CA LYS A 124 -3.54 -39.60 19.66
C LYS A 124 -4.50 -39.20 20.76
N SER A 125 -5.63 -39.90 20.87
CA SER A 125 -6.57 -39.69 21.97
C SER A 125 -5.88 -39.94 23.33
N GLY A 126 -6.11 -38.98 24.26
CA GLY A 126 -5.48 -38.98 25.58
C GLY A 126 -4.09 -38.30 25.63
N GLU A 127 -3.56 -37.82 24.50
CA GLU A 127 -2.34 -37.05 24.39
C GLU A 127 -2.67 -35.55 24.22
N ILE A 128 -1.74 -34.68 24.67
CA ILE A 128 -1.86 -33.25 24.54
C ILE A 128 -0.53 -32.61 24.13
N TRP A 129 -0.57 -31.61 23.27
CA TRP A 129 0.56 -30.75 22.96
C TRP A 129 0.33 -29.37 23.57
N LEU A 130 1.33 -28.84 24.26
CA LEU A 130 1.26 -27.55 24.93
C LEU A 130 2.19 -26.55 24.26
N SER A 131 1.78 -25.29 24.24
CA SER A 131 2.71 -24.20 23.93
C SER A 131 3.77 -24.08 25.04
N GLN A 132 4.96 -23.59 24.71
CA GLN A 132 6.02 -23.38 25.70
C GLN A 132 5.52 -22.55 26.90
N ARG A 133 4.71 -21.52 26.62
CA ARG A 133 4.10 -20.68 27.65
C ARG A 133 3.16 -21.44 28.58
N ALA A 134 2.38 -22.38 28.04
CA ALA A 134 1.54 -23.25 28.87
C ALA A 134 2.37 -24.15 29.79
N MET A 135 3.48 -24.72 29.24
CA MET A 135 4.42 -25.52 30.00
C MET A 135 5.04 -24.76 31.16
N ASP A 136 5.48 -23.52 30.89
CA ASP A 136 6.15 -22.66 31.89
C ASP A 136 5.19 -22.25 33.01
N LEU A 137 3.94 -21.89 32.66
CA LEU A 137 2.92 -21.48 33.63
C LEU A 137 2.40 -22.63 34.50
N LEU A 138 2.22 -23.83 33.91
CA LEU A 138 1.81 -25.05 34.63
C LEU A 138 2.97 -25.75 35.33
N LYS A 139 4.21 -25.29 35.13
CA LYS A 139 5.44 -25.90 35.66
C LYS A 139 5.60 -27.40 35.35
N VAL A 140 5.18 -27.81 34.15
CA VAL A 140 5.19 -29.22 33.68
C VAL A 140 6.24 -29.45 32.62
N LYS A 141 6.56 -30.73 32.39
CA LYS A 141 7.50 -31.21 31.37
C LYS A 141 6.84 -32.22 30.45
N VAL A 142 7.45 -32.49 29.27
CA VAL A 142 7.02 -33.56 28.39
C VAL A 142 7.11 -34.89 29.17
N GLY A 143 6.02 -35.65 29.15
CA GLY A 143 5.83 -36.88 29.89
C GLY A 143 4.91 -36.77 31.12
N ASP A 144 4.70 -35.55 31.63
CA ASP A 144 3.81 -35.30 32.77
C ASP A 144 2.33 -35.36 32.34
N GLN A 145 1.44 -35.35 33.32
CA GLN A 145 0.00 -35.28 33.11
C GLN A 145 -0.55 -33.91 33.43
N VAL A 146 -1.52 -33.47 32.62
CA VAL A 146 -2.27 -32.24 32.82
C VAL A 146 -3.76 -32.53 32.63
N ASN A 147 -4.60 -31.87 33.42
CA ASN A 147 -6.04 -31.97 33.30
C ASN A 147 -6.58 -30.79 32.52
N ILE A 148 -7.50 -31.04 31.59
CA ILE A 148 -8.31 -30.02 30.92
C ILE A 148 -9.76 -30.23 31.34
N ALA A 149 -10.30 -29.34 32.14
CA ALA A 149 -11.57 -29.54 32.84
C ALA A 149 -11.58 -30.91 33.53
N ASP A 150 -12.48 -31.83 33.14
CA ASP A 150 -12.64 -33.13 33.78
C ASP A 150 -11.75 -34.26 33.20
N ALA A 151 -11.01 -34.01 32.11
CA ALA A 151 -10.20 -35.02 31.45
C ALA A 151 -8.70 -34.89 31.70
N SER A 152 -8.03 -36.02 31.94
CA SER A 152 -6.57 -36.07 32.10
C SER A 152 -5.89 -36.48 30.80
N PHE A 153 -4.80 -35.76 30.47
CA PHE A 153 -4.01 -35.94 29.25
C PHE A 153 -2.53 -36.08 29.58
N LYS A 154 -1.83 -36.88 28.75
CA LYS A 154 -0.38 -37.01 28.83
C LYS A 154 0.26 -36.02 27.88
N ILE A 155 1.19 -35.21 28.37
CA ILE A 155 1.97 -34.28 27.58
C ILE A 155 2.99 -35.04 26.73
N THR A 156 2.84 -35.03 25.41
CA THR A 156 3.72 -35.75 24.50
C THR A 156 4.67 -34.86 23.71
N ALA A 157 4.33 -33.59 23.52
CA ALA A 157 5.21 -32.66 22.84
C ALA A 157 4.90 -31.20 23.19
N VAL A 158 5.84 -30.33 22.88
CA VAL A 158 5.72 -28.85 22.94
C VAL A 158 5.49 -28.33 21.53
N ILE A 159 4.55 -27.38 21.38
CA ILE A 159 4.30 -26.70 20.13
C ILE A 159 5.46 -25.74 19.84
N ASP A 160 6.22 -26.02 18.78
CA ASP A 160 7.32 -25.20 18.31
C ASP A 160 6.86 -24.11 17.33
N TYR A 161 5.96 -24.48 16.43
CA TYR A 161 5.38 -23.58 15.44
C TYR A 161 3.97 -24.03 15.03
N ASP A 162 3.03 -23.10 14.98
CA ASP A 162 1.69 -23.27 14.43
C ASP A 162 1.40 -22.13 13.47
N SER A 163 1.23 -22.42 12.17
CA SER A 163 0.88 -21.41 11.18
C SER A 163 -0.51 -20.79 11.42
N ASN A 164 -1.42 -21.55 11.99
CA ASN A 164 -2.78 -21.14 12.35
C ASN A 164 -2.83 -20.61 13.79
N GLN A 165 -2.13 -19.50 14.02
CA GLN A 165 -2.18 -18.82 15.32
C GLN A 165 -3.50 -18.07 15.48
N GLU A 166 -4.10 -18.20 16.65
CA GLU A 166 -5.28 -17.43 17.03
C GLU A 166 -4.95 -15.94 17.15
N LEU A 167 -5.61 -15.12 16.33
CA LEU A 167 -5.50 -13.66 16.38
C LEU A 167 -6.62 -13.09 17.26
N GLY A 168 -6.28 -12.19 18.18
CA GLY A 168 -7.24 -11.53 19.07
C GLY A 168 -7.11 -11.97 20.53
N PHE A 169 -8.14 -11.70 21.36
CA PHE A 169 -8.08 -11.96 22.80
C PHE A 169 -7.90 -13.45 23.16
N SER A 170 -8.42 -14.36 22.34
CA SER A 170 -8.19 -15.81 22.50
C SER A 170 -6.76 -16.22 22.22
N GLY A 171 -6.04 -15.52 21.33
CA GLY A 171 -4.63 -15.76 21.05
C GLY A 171 -3.67 -15.37 22.17
N PHE A 172 -4.14 -14.63 23.16
CA PHE A 172 -3.33 -14.25 24.31
C PHE A 172 -3.27 -15.30 25.41
N SER A 173 -4.24 -16.22 25.45
CA SER A 173 -4.18 -17.39 26.34
C SER A 173 -3.22 -18.42 25.77
N PRO A 174 -2.46 -19.14 26.63
CA PRO A 174 -1.60 -20.21 26.16
C PRO A 174 -2.40 -21.26 25.39
N THR A 175 -1.91 -21.65 24.23
CA THR A 175 -2.59 -22.63 23.38
C THR A 175 -2.23 -24.05 23.81
N VAL A 176 -3.23 -24.91 23.84
CA VAL A 176 -3.07 -26.35 24.01
C VAL A 176 -3.84 -27.07 22.90
N ILE A 177 -3.27 -28.15 22.38
CA ILE A 177 -3.84 -28.92 21.26
C ILE A 177 -4.20 -30.30 21.75
N ILE A 178 -5.46 -30.71 21.53
CA ILE A 178 -5.99 -32.04 21.84
C ILE A 178 -6.60 -32.70 20.59
N SER A 179 -6.85 -33.98 20.64
CA SER A 179 -7.59 -34.65 19.57
C SER A 179 -9.07 -34.26 19.57
N GLN A 180 -9.67 -34.06 18.40
CA GLN A 180 -11.09 -33.78 18.24
C GLN A 180 -11.97 -34.88 18.93
N ALA A 181 -11.52 -36.14 18.93
CA ALA A 181 -12.20 -37.24 19.60
C ALA A 181 -12.29 -37.09 21.14
N ASP A 182 -11.40 -36.29 21.74
CA ASP A 182 -11.37 -36.09 23.20
C ASP A 182 -12.22 -34.91 23.69
N VAL A 183 -12.78 -34.10 22.80
CA VAL A 183 -13.58 -32.91 23.18
C VAL A 183 -14.70 -33.28 24.13
N ALA A 184 -15.49 -34.30 23.80
CA ALA A 184 -16.62 -34.75 24.63
C ALA A 184 -16.15 -35.24 26.02
N ARG A 185 -14.96 -35.84 26.12
CA ARG A 185 -14.37 -36.37 27.36
C ARG A 185 -13.94 -35.25 28.33
N THR A 186 -13.64 -34.06 27.82
CA THR A 186 -13.26 -32.92 28.69
C THR A 186 -14.44 -32.40 29.49
N ASN A 187 -15.68 -32.60 29.06
CA ASN A 187 -16.88 -31.98 29.63
C ASN A 187 -16.79 -30.46 29.78
N ALA A 188 -15.88 -29.82 29.03
CA ALA A 188 -15.63 -28.38 29.09
C ALA A 188 -16.71 -27.56 28.35
N ILE A 189 -17.42 -28.18 27.43
CA ILE A 189 -18.46 -27.56 26.64
C ILE A 189 -19.81 -27.66 27.35
N GLN A 190 -20.28 -26.55 27.90
CA GLN A 190 -21.56 -26.42 28.59
C GLN A 190 -22.44 -25.38 27.95
N VAL A 191 -23.73 -25.36 28.32
CA VAL A 191 -24.67 -24.33 27.84
C VAL A 191 -24.16 -22.94 28.25
N GLY A 192 -23.91 -22.09 27.25
CA GLY A 192 -23.33 -20.74 27.45
C GLY A 192 -21.82 -20.67 27.26
N SER A 193 -21.14 -21.79 27.00
CA SER A 193 -19.72 -21.78 26.61
C SER A 193 -19.54 -21.09 25.25
N ARG A 194 -18.45 -20.28 25.16
CA ARG A 194 -18.08 -19.67 23.89
C ARG A 194 -17.21 -20.64 23.09
N ILE A 195 -17.79 -21.20 22.04
CA ILE A 195 -17.16 -22.23 21.22
C ILE A 195 -17.13 -21.74 19.78
N ASP A 196 -16.08 -22.08 19.06
CA ASP A 196 -15.95 -21.83 17.64
C ASP A 196 -15.72 -23.16 16.92
N TYR A 197 -16.78 -23.67 16.28
CA TYR A 197 -16.71 -24.85 15.43
C TYR A 197 -16.27 -24.44 14.04
N ARG A 198 -15.25 -25.09 13.53
CA ARG A 198 -14.59 -24.75 12.27
C ARG A 198 -14.52 -25.95 11.34
N LEU A 199 -14.95 -25.75 10.10
CA LEU A 199 -14.72 -26.66 8.99
C LEU A 199 -13.74 -25.98 8.04
N LEU A 200 -12.53 -26.52 8.00
CA LEU A 200 -11.48 -26.10 7.07
C LEU A 200 -11.64 -26.88 5.78
N MET A 201 -11.46 -26.20 4.65
CA MET A 201 -11.56 -26.82 3.34
C MET A 201 -10.38 -26.37 2.47
N ALA A 202 -9.84 -27.30 1.67
CA ALA A 202 -8.78 -27.04 0.72
C ALA A 202 -8.98 -27.83 -0.58
N GLY A 203 -8.66 -27.23 -1.72
CA GLY A 203 -8.83 -27.91 -3.00
C GLY A 203 -8.57 -27.03 -4.21
N ASP A 204 -9.17 -27.42 -5.33
CA ASP A 204 -9.03 -26.69 -6.59
C ASP A 204 -9.75 -25.33 -6.54
N PRO A 205 -9.15 -24.25 -7.09
CA PRO A 205 -9.75 -22.91 -7.08
C PRO A 205 -11.18 -22.85 -7.62
N ASP A 206 -11.51 -23.62 -8.65
CA ASP A 206 -12.84 -23.65 -9.24
C ASP A 206 -13.88 -24.26 -8.30
N SER A 207 -13.50 -25.34 -7.59
CA SER A 207 -14.32 -26.00 -6.57
C SER A 207 -14.56 -25.06 -5.37
N ILE A 208 -13.53 -24.34 -4.94
CA ILE A 208 -13.60 -23.35 -3.86
C ILE A 208 -14.57 -22.21 -4.24
N GLN A 209 -14.45 -21.67 -5.45
CA GLN A 209 -15.34 -20.62 -5.93
C GLN A 209 -16.80 -21.10 -6.07
N THR A 210 -16.99 -22.35 -6.47
CA THR A 210 -18.33 -22.95 -6.57
C THR A 210 -18.96 -23.09 -5.19
N TYR A 211 -18.20 -23.58 -4.21
CA TYR A 211 -18.68 -23.67 -2.81
C TYR A 211 -19.07 -22.29 -2.25
N GLN A 212 -18.26 -21.28 -2.48
CA GLN A 212 -18.57 -19.91 -2.06
C GLN A 212 -19.85 -19.36 -2.71
N LYS A 213 -20.01 -19.55 -4.02
CA LYS A 213 -21.23 -19.11 -4.74
C LYS A 213 -22.47 -19.79 -4.19
N ASP A 214 -22.37 -21.07 -3.88
CA ASP A 214 -23.49 -21.82 -3.33
C ASP A 214 -23.80 -21.42 -1.89
N PHE A 215 -22.78 -21.17 -1.08
CA PHE A 215 -22.95 -20.62 0.26
C PHE A 215 -23.67 -19.26 0.22
N LYS A 216 -23.22 -18.34 -0.65
CA LYS A 216 -23.87 -17.03 -0.83
C LYS A 216 -25.32 -17.16 -1.24
N LYS A 217 -25.66 -18.09 -2.14
CA LYS A 217 -27.06 -18.32 -2.57
C LYS A 217 -27.95 -18.85 -1.47
N ILE A 218 -27.44 -19.73 -0.60
CA ILE A 218 -28.24 -20.41 0.43
C ILE A 218 -28.35 -19.54 1.68
N VAL A 219 -27.24 -18.98 2.14
CA VAL A 219 -27.18 -18.28 3.43
C VAL A 219 -27.45 -16.79 3.30
N LYS A 220 -27.09 -16.18 2.17
CA LYS A 220 -27.18 -14.72 1.94
C LYS A 220 -28.06 -14.37 0.72
N PRO A 221 -29.30 -14.84 0.61
CA PRO A 221 -30.13 -14.51 -0.55
C PRO A 221 -30.45 -13.01 -0.58
N GLY A 222 -30.06 -12.31 -1.67
CA GLY A 222 -30.37 -10.89 -1.86
C GLY A 222 -29.39 -9.90 -1.22
N VAL A 223 -28.20 -10.34 -0.82
CA VAL A 223 -27.10 -9.48 -0.35
C VAL A 223 -26.18 -9.21 -1.52
N ASP A 224 -26.23 -7.99 -2.08
CA ASP A 224 -25.49 -7.62 -3.29
C ASP A 224 -24.35 -6.62 -3.02
N THR A 225 -24.28 -6.01 -1.83
CA THR A 225 -23.27 -5.01 -1.49
C THR A 225 -22.37 -5.45 -0.33
N GLU A 226 -21.10 -5.01 -0.34
CA GLU A 226 -20.12 -5.29 0.73
C GLU A 226 -20.60 -4.84 2.12
N ALA A 227 -21.33 -3.72 2.19
CA ALA A 227 -21.88 -3.21 3.44
C ALA A 227 -23.01 -4.12 3.99
N GLU A 228 -23.87 -4.67 3.12
CA GLU A 228 -24.90 -5.64 3.50
C GLU A 228 -24.29 -6.97 3.91
N GLU A 229 -23.18 -7.37 3.28
CA GLU A 229 -22.44 -8.59 3.62
C GLU A 229 -21.82 -8.48 5.02
N GLN A 230 -21.22 -7.36 5.36
CA GLN A 230 -20.69 -7.09 6.70
C GLN A 230 -21.81 -7.09 7.76
N GLN A 231 -22.93 -6.43 7.49
CA GLN A 231 -24.09 -6.45 8.39
C GLN A 231 -24.66 -7.85 8.60
N PHE A 232 -24.71 -8.65 7.54
CA PHE A 232 -25.17 -10.02 7.63
C PHE A 232 -24.23 -10.90 8.47
N GLU A 233 -22.93 -10.76 8.30
CA GLU A 233 -21.93 -11.47 9.09
C GLU A 233 -21.92 -11.09 10.56
N GLU A 234 -22.26 -9.85 10.88
CA GLU A 234 -22.41 -9.42 12.27
C GLU A 234 -23.65 -10.02 12.94
N GLN A 235 -24.69 -10.34 12.17
CA GLN A 235 -25.96 -10.86 12.68
C GLN A 235 -26.01 -12.40 12.79
N ASN A 236 -25.24 -13.10 11.97
CA ASN A 236 -25.24 -14.57 11.92
C ASN A 236 -23.96 -15.15 12.52
N SER A 237 -24.14 -16.28 13.22
CA SER A 237 -23.00 -17.03 13.77
C SER A 237 -22.25 -17.82 12.70
N LEU A 238 -22.93 -18.22 11.60
CA LEU A 238 -22.33 -18.98 10.51
C LEU A 238 -21.61 -18.03 9.55
N ARG A 239 -20.29 -18.19 9.43
CA ARG A 239 -19.40 -17.32 8.64
C ARG A 239 -18.52 -18.14 7.73
N LEU A 240 -18.47 -17.76 6.46
CA LEU A 240 -17.50 -18.31 5.50
C LEU A 240 -16.42 -17.30 5.24
N ARG A 241 -15.17 -17.68 5.49
CA ARG A 241 -13.98 -16.86 5.21
C ARG A 241 -13.15 -17.53 4.14
N ASN A 242 -12.79 -16.77 3.10
CA ASN A 242 -11.84 -17.21 2.10
C ASN A 242 -10.46 -16.65 2.44
N ALA A 243 -9.41 -17.41 2.21
CA ALA A 243 -8.04 -16.97 2.36
C ALA A 243 -7.72 -15.74 1.48
N SER A 244 -8.25 -15.69 0.27
CA SER A 244 -8.04 -14.57 -0.66
C SER A 244 -8.85 -13.30 -0.29
N GLU A 245 -9.96 -13.44 0.43
CA GLU A 245 -10.87 -12.36 0.83
C GLU A 245 -10.73 -11.99 2.31
N SER A 246 -9.91 -12.73 3.07
CA SER A 246 -9.80 -12.49 4.50
C SER A 246 -9.19 -11.12 4.78
N ASN A 247 -10.06 -10.13 4.96
CA ASN A 247 -9.76 -8.77 5.42
C ASN A 247 -9.24 -8.76 6.87
N THR A 248 -8.26 -9.61 7.16
CA THR A 248 -7.56 -9.48 8.43
C THR A 248 -6.85 -8.13 8.44
N ARG A 249 -6.96 -7.38 9.53
CA ARG A 249 -6.34 -6.06 9.71
C ARG A 249 -4.85 -6.05 9.35
N LEU A 250 -4.18 -7.21 9.46
CA LEU A 250 -2.78 -7.42 9.05
C LEU A 250 -2.59 -7.43 7.52
N MET A 251 -3.64 -7.69 6.73
CA MET A 251 -3.56 -7.74 5.26
C MET A 251 -3.84 -6.39 4.58
N LYS A 252 -4.47 -5.43 5.27
CA LYS A 252 -4.72 -4.08 4.73
C LYS A 252 -3.44 -3.39 4.23
N PRO A 253 -2.30 -3.40 4.95
CA PRO A 253 -1.06 -2.81 4.45
C PRO A 253 -0.57 -3.45 3.15
N ILE A 254 -0.76 -4.77 3.00
CA ILE A 254 -0.35 -5.51 1.80
C ILE A 254 -1.27 -5.22 0.62
N ALA A 255 -2.59 -5.10 0.85
CA ALA A 255 -3.54 -4.69 -0.18
C ALA A 255 -3.26 -3.25 -0.68
N ASN A 256 -2.87 -2.35 0.21
CA ASN A 256 -2.43 -1.01 -0.15
C ASN A 256 -1.14 -1.03 -0.99
N LEU A 257 -0.24 -1.99 -0.74
CA LEU A 257 0.97 -2.18 -1.54
C LEU A 257 0.64 -2.54 -3.00
N ASP A 258 -0.33 -3.42 -3.25
CA ASP A 258 -0.76 -3.77 -4.61
C ASP A 258 -1.23 -2.53 -5.38
N THR A 259 -2.08 -1.72 -4.78
CA THR A 259 -2.53 -0.45 -5.37
C THR A 259 -1.36 0.49 -5.65
N PHE A 260 -0.38 0.55 -4.74
CA PHE A 260 0.81 1.38 -4.92
C PHE A 260 1.71 0.86 -6.06
N LEU A 261 1.89 -0.46 -6.18
CA LEU A 261 2.61 -1.10 -7.28
C LEU A 261 1.96 -0.80 -8.64
N GLN A 262 0.64 -0.91 -8.73
CA GLN A 262 -0.12 -0.59 -9.93
C GLN A 262 0.03 0.89 -10.31
N LEU A 263 -0.10 1.81 -9.37
CA LEU A 263 0.10 3.24 -9.58
C LEU A 263 1.52 3.55 -10.04
N ALA A 264 2.55 3.01 -9.38
CA ALA A 264 3.94 3.20 -9.74
C ALA A 264 4.23 2.69 -11.16
N ASN A 265 3.64 1.57 -11.54
CA ASN A 265 3.77 1.01 -12.88
C ASN A 265 3.14 1.93 -13.94
N ILE A 266 1.90 2.39 -13.73
CA ILE A 266 1.22 3.35 -14.62
C ILE A 266 2.05 4.62 -14.78
N LEU A 267 2.55 5.18 -13.67
CA LEU A 267 3.36 6.40 -13.68
C LEU A 267 4.69 6.20 -14.43
N THR A 268 5.37 5.09 -14.20
CA THR A 268 6.64 4.78 -14.89
C THR A 268 6.44 4.70 -16.41
N ILE A 269 5.39 4.02 -16.83
CA ILE A 269 5.10 3.84 -18.25
C ILE A 269 4.68 5.15 -18.90
N LEU A 270 3.87 5.94 -18.21
CA LEU A 270 3.49 7.26 -18.68
C LEU A 270 4.73 8.14 -18.90
N LEU A 271 5.65 8.18 -17.92
CA LEU A 271 6.90 8.92 -18.04
C LEU A 271 7.76 8.40 -19.17
N CYS A 272 7.91 7.09 -19.31
CA CYS A 272 8.63 6.50 -20.44
C CYS A 272 7.96 6.83 -21.78
N GLY A 273 6.63 6.80 -21.85
CA GLY A 273 5.87 7.19 -23.05
C GLY A 273 6.12 8.65 -23.43
N ILE A 274 6.12 9.56 -22.45
CA ILE A 274 6.45 10.98 -22.69
C ILE A 274 7.90 11.13 -23.18
N ALA A 275 8.85 10.43 -22.56
CA ALA A 275 10.25 10.44 -23.00
C ALA A 275 10.40 9.93 -24.45
N ILE A 276 9.70 8.84 -24.78
CA ILE A 276 9.65 8.28 -26.13
C ILE A 276 9.05 9.30 -27.12
N ALA A 277 7.92 9.94 -26.75
CA ALA A 277 7.27 10.96 -27.59
C ALA A 277 8.18 12.15 -27.91
N LEU A 278 8.80 12.73 -26.90
CA LEU A 278 9.72 13.86 -27.05
C LEU A 278 10.96 13.48 -27.86
N THR A 279 11.49 12.29 -27.64
CA THR A 279 12.65 11.79 -28.37
C THR A 279 12.31 11.47 -29.83
N ALA A 280 11.14 10.86 -30.07
CA ALA A 280 10.64 10.58 -31.42
C ALA A 280 10.39 11.87 -32.18
N GLN A 281 9.77 12.89 -31.56
CA GLN A 281 9.55 14.19 -32.16
C GLN A 281 10.88 14.85 -32.59
N ARG A 282 11.87 14.80 -31.70
CA ARG A 282 13.22 15.29 -31.99
C ARG A 282 13.86 14.54 -33.16
N TYR A 283 13.79 13.23 -33.13
CA TYR A 283 14.33 12.37 -34.20
C TYR A 283 13.71 12.67 -35.54
N VAL A 284 12.39 12.86 -35.57
CA VAL A 284 11.66 13.25 -36.77
C VAL A 284 12.14 14.60 -37.29
N GLN A 285 12.25 15.61 -36.44
CA GLN A 285 12.70 16.96 -36.83
C GLN A 285 14.13 16.94 -37.42
N GLN A 286 15.03 16.15 -36.86
CA GLN A 286 16.40 16.04 -37.33
C GLN A 286 16.51 15.29 -38.66
N ASN A 287 15.59 14.38 -38.96
CA ASN A 287 15.64 13.56 -40.19
C ASN A 287 14.73 14.07 -41.34
N GLN A 288 14.01 15.19 -41.13
CA GLN A 288 13.09 15.72 -42.17
C GLN A 288 13.80 16.03 -43.49
N ASP A 289 14.95 16.66 -43.40
CA ASP A 289 15.73 17.09 -44.59
C ASP A 289 16.34 15.87 -45.28
N HIS A 290 16.76 14.85 -44.57
CA HIS A 290 17.27 13.60 -45.14
C HIS A 290 16.19 12.82 -45.91
N ILE A 291 14.95 12.83 -45.37
CA ILE A 291 13.83 12.17 -46.03
C ILE A 291 13.41 12.93 -47.28
N ALA A 292 13.35 14.25 -47.20
CA ALA A 292 13.09 15.08 -48.36
C ALA A 292 14.13 14.83 -49.46
N LEU A 293 15.44 14.77 -49.10
CA LEU A 293 16.52 14.41 -50.02
C LEU A 293 16.34 13.00 -50.62
N MET A 294 16.03 11.96 -49.83
CA MET A 294 15.77 10.63 -50.28
C MET A 294 14.61 10.59 -51.26
N ARG A 295 13.57 11.37 -51.05
CA ARG A 295 12.44 11.51 -51.98
C ARG A 295 12.82 12.23 -53.26
N CYS A 296 13.68 13.22 -53.24
CA CYS A 296 14.24 13.87 -54.40
C CYS A 296 15.05 12.90 -55.30
N ILE A 297 15.74 11.92 -54.68
CA ILE A 297 16.51 10.89 -55.37
C ILE A 297 15.61 9.73 -55.88
N GLY A 298 14.28 9.78 -55.61
CA GLY A 298 13.30 8.84 -56.15
C GLY A 298 12.88 7.71 -55.19
N ALA A 299 13.18 7.80 -53.90
CA ALA A 299 12.69 6.82 -52.93
C ALA A 299 11.17 6.96 -52.72
N THR A 300 10.46 5.83 -52.74
CA THR A 300 9.02 5.78 -52.52
C THR A 300 8.70 5.90 -51.03
N LYS A 301 7.49 6.41 -50.71
CA LYS A 301 7.01 6.50 -49.31
C LYS A 301 7.07 5.15 -48.59
N GLN A 302 6.71 4.06 -49.30
CA GLN A 302 6.73 2.70 -48.74
C GLN A 302 8.16 2.21 -48.39
N GLN A 303 9.13 2.50 -49.24
CA GLN A 303 10.54 2.14 -49.01
C GLN A 303 11.12 2.87 -47.81
N ILE A 304 10.77 4.16 -47.64
CA ILE A 304 11.17 4.97 -46.50
C ILE A 304 10.51 4.44 -45.19
N LEU A 305 9.19 4.19 -45.27
CA LEU A 305 8.44 3.64 -44.11
C LEU A 305 9.02 2.28 -43.69
N ALA A 306 9.26 1.37 -44.61
CA ALA A 306 9.82 0.05 -44.32
C ALA A 306 11.21 0.16 -43.69
N ALA A 307 12.07 1.08 -44.17
CA ALA A 307 13.39 1.28 -43.58
C ALA A 307 13.34 1.84 -42.15
N TYR A 308 12.42 2.77 -41.87
CA TYR A 308 12.24 3.31 -40.50
C TYR A 308 11.58 2.30 -39.57
N LEU A 309 10.60 1.52 -40.04
CA LEU A 309 10.00 0.46 -39.21
C LEU A 309 11.04 -0.65 -38.91
N ALA A 310 11.91 -0.99 -39.84
CA ALA A 310 13.01 -1.93 -39.60
C ALA A 310 14.00 -1.37 -38.54
N LEU A 311 14.32 -0.08 -38.62
CA LEU A 311 15.19 0.58 -37.63
C LEU A 311 14.54 0.57 -36.25
N LEU A 312 13.25 0.92 -36.15
CA LEU A 312 12.50 0.91 -34.88
C LEU A 312 12.36 -0.51 -34.34
N GLY A 313 12.16 -1.51 -35.22
CA GLY A 313 12.15 -2.92 -34.83
C GLY A 313 13.51 -3.36 -34.25
N LEU A 314 14.62 -2.90 -34.83
CA LEU A 314 15.95 -3.16 -34.27
C LEU A 314 16.16 -2.48 -32.92
N VAL A 315 15.76 -1.21 -32.76
CA VAL A 315 15.80 -0.46 -31.51
C VAL A 315 14.99 -1.17 -30.43
N LEU A 316 13.79 -1.60 -30.77
CA LEU A 316 12.92 -2.37 -29.88
C LEU A 316 13.58 -3.69 -29.48
N ALA A 317 14.16 -4.44 -30.43
CA ALA A 317 14.84 -5.71 -30.16
C ALA A 317 16.03 -5.52 -29.20
N ILE A 318 16.84 -4.47 -29.37
CA ILE A 318 17.92 -4.13 -28.45
C ILE A 318 17.38 -3.77 -27.07
N ALA A 319 16.35 -2.92 -27.00
CA ALA A 319 15.73 -2.52 -25.75
C ALA A 319 15.08 -3.72 -25.03
N MET A 320 14.48 -4.66 -25.78
CA MET A 320 13.94 -5.90 -25.25
C MET A 320 15.00 -6.77 -24.61
N LEU A 321 16.13 -6.96 -25.29
CA LEU A 321 17.21 -7.79 -24.77
C LEU A 321 17.79 -7.22 -23.49
N ILE A 322 18.12 -5.92 -23.49
CA ILE A 322 18.68 -5.26 -22.29
C ILE A 322 17.59 -5.14 -21.21
N GLY A 323 16.38 -4.74 -21.57
CA GLY A 323 15.27 -4.57 -20.65
C GLY A 323 14.85 -5.88 -19.96
N THR A 324 14.93 -7.00 -20.65
CA THR A 324 14.70 -8.32 -20.06
C THR A 324 15.72 -8.65 -19.00
N ILE A 325 17.02 -8.46 -19.29
CA ILE A 325 18.10 -8.75 -18.34
C ILE A 325 17.95 -7.86 -17.10
N VAL A 326 17.74 -6.56 -17.28
CA VAL A 326 17.56 -5.61 -16.18
C VAL A 326 16.26 -5.91 -15.42
N GLY A 327 15.17 -6.22 -16.12
CA GLY A 327 13.88 -6.57 -15.52
C GLY A 327 13.94 -7.85 -14.69
N ILE A 328 14.65 -8.88 -15.15
CA ILE A 328 14.88 -10.12 -14.38
C ILE A 328 15.69 -9.83 -13.11
N SER A 329 16.78 -9.07 -13.22
CA SER A 329 17.61 -8.75 -12.05
C SER A 329 16.85 -7.93 -11.01
N LEU A 330 16.03 -6.99 -11.47
CA LEU A 330 15.21 -6.13 -10.62
C LEU A 330 14.05 -6.91 -9.97
N GLY A 331 13.39 -7.77 -10.74
CA GLY A 331 12.36 -8.68 -10.23
C GLY A 331 12.90 -9.67 -9.20
N TYR A 332 14.11 -10.17 -9.42
CA TYR A 332 14.82 -10.99 -8.43
C TYR A 332 15.12 -10.22 -7.14
N ALA A 333 15.60 -8.98 -7.26
CA ALA A 333 15.87 -8.14 -6.09
C ALA A 333 14.58 -7.85 -5.28
N LEU A 334 13.48 -7.54 -5.96
CA LEU A 334 12.18 -7.34 -5.33
C LEU A 334 11.67 -8.63 -4.67
N LEU A 335 11.82 -9.78 -5.33
CA LEU A 335 11.44 -11.07 -4.75
C LEU A 335 12.25 -11.38 -3.49
N GLN A 336 13.55 -11.11 -3.47
CA GLN A 336 14.39 -11.31 -2.28
C GLN A 336 13.95 -10.44 -1.09
N LEU A 337 13.52 -9.22 -1.36
CA LEU A 337 12.93 -8.35 -0.33
C LEU A 337 11.61 -8.94 0.21
N MET A 338 10.80 -9.51 -0.67
CA MET A 338 9.53 -10.13 -0.27
C MET A 338 9.71 -11.40 0.54
N LEU A 339 10.72 -12.21 0.23
CA LEU A 339 11.05 -13.38 1.05
C LEU A 339 11.42 -13.01 2.49
N GLN A 340 11.83 -11.77 2.75
CA GLN A 340 12.01 -11.27 4.12
C GLN A 340 10.69 -11.00 4.84
N LEU A 341 9.59 -10.75 4.12
CA LEU A 341 8.25 -10.59 4.71
C LEU A 341 7.71 -11.92 5.23
N ILE A 342 8.01 -13.01 4.54
CA ILE A 342 7.43 -14.32 4.80
C ILE A 342 8.57 -15.34 4.94
N PRO A 343 9.16 -15.52 6.15
CA PRO A 343 10.36 -16.33 6.35
C PRO A 343 10.22 -17.82 6.01
N HIS A 344 8.98 -18.31 6.00
CA HIS A 344 8.71 -19.74 5.77
C HIS A 344 8.30 -20.04 4.32
N LEU A 345 8.12 -19.00 3.49
CA LEU A 345 7.71 -19.19 2.11
C LEU A 345 8.91 -19.55 1.23
N GLN A 346 8.91 -20.75 0.69
CA GLN A 346 9.88 -21.19 -0.32
C GLN A 346 9.42 -20.78 -1.72
N LEU A 347 9.34 -19.48 -2.00
CA LEU A 347 9.12 -19.01 -3.36
C LEU A 347 10.40 -19.28 -4.16
N GLN A 348 10.31 -20.19 -5.10
CA GLN A 348 11.40 -20.45 -6.04
C GLN A 348 11.34 -19.40 -7.15
N PHE A 349 12.43 -18.64 -7.30
CA PHE A 349 12.59 -17.76 -8.46
C PHE A 349 12.64 -18.62 -9.73
N SER A 350 11.63 -18.49 -10.57
CA SER A 350 11.58 -19.13 -11.88
C SER A 350 11.74 -18.07 -12.97
N ALA A 351 12.92 -18.04 -13.59
CA ALA A 351 13.15 -17.21 -14.76
C ALA A 351 12.20 -17.57 -15.92
N MET A 352 11.77 -18.83 -15.99
CA MET A 352 10.82 -19.31 -16.99
C MET A 352 9.42 -18.72 -16.78
N ALA A 353 8.95 -18.64 -15.55
CA ALA A 353 7.67 -17.98 -15.23
C ALA A 353 7.69 -16.50 -15.59
N MET A 354 8.83 -15.83 -15.38
CA MET A 354 9.00 -14.44 -15.77
C MET A 354 9.03 -14.24 -17.29
N LEU A 355 9.62 -15.19 -18.02
CA LEU A 355 9.66 -15.16 -19.49
C LEU A 355 8.30 -15.48 -20.13
N SER A 356 7.50 -16.35 -19.54
CA SER A 356 6.20 -16.77 -20.11
C SER A 356 5.05 -15.82 -19.78
N GLY A 357 5.06 -15.17 -18.62
CA GLY A 357 4.01 -14.27 -18.14
C GLY A 357 4.31 -12.79 -18.37
N PRO A 358 5.10 -12.14 -17.50
CA PRO A 358 5.29 -10.68 -17.53
C PRO A 358 6.01 -10.14 -18.76
N LEU A 359 6.98 -10.91 -19.33
CA LEU A 359 7.79 -10.44 -20.43
C LEU A 359 6.99 -10.24 -21.75
N PRO A 360 6.13 -11.16 -22.21
CA PRO A 360 5.31 -10.93 -23.40
C PRO A 360 4.42 -9.69 -23.27
N ILE A 361 3.89 -9.44 -22.08
CA ILE A 361 3.06 -8.26 -21.82
C ILE A 361 3.93 -6.99 -21.92
N ALA A 362 5.11 -6.97 -21.29
CA ALA A 362 6.04 -5.85 -21.37
C ALA A 362 6.50 -5.59 -22.83
N MET A 363 6.71 -6.63 -23.60
CA MET A 363 7.03 -6.54 -25.04
C MET A 363 5.90 -5.93 -25.85
N LEU A 364 4.71 -6.47 -25.72
CA LEU A 364 3.53 -5.97 -26.42
C LEU A 364 3.27 -4.51 -26.08
N THR A 365 3.33 -4.19 -24.81
CA THR A 365 3.06 -2.84 -24.31
C THR A 365 4.10 -1.83 -24.79
N SER A 366 5.38 -2.18 -24.76
CA SER A 366 6.44 -1.32 -25.28
C SER A 366 6.35 -1.13 -26.79
N ALA A 367 5.93 -2.15 -27.51
CA ALA A 367 5.65 -2.04 -28.95
C ALA A 367 4.46 -1.12 -29.22
N VAL A 368 3.37 -1.23 -28.44
CA VAL A 368 2.18 -0.37 -28.55
C VAL A 368 2.53 1.08 -28.22
N VAL A 369 3.28 1.33 -27.17
CA VAL A 369 3.72 2.68 -26.78
C VAL A 369 4.65 3.27 -27.86
N LEU A 370 5.62 2.49 -28.33
CA LEU A 370 6.53 2.92 -29.40
C LEU A 370 5.76 3.29 -30.67
N LEU A 371 4.89 2.41 -31.12
CA LEU A 371 4.10 2.65 -32.34
C LEU A 371 3.12 3.82 -32.14
N GLY A 372 2.45 3.92 -30.99
CA GLY A 372 1.51 4.99 -30.69
C GLY A 372 2.13 6.38 -30.74
N PHE A 373 3.34 6.54 -30.22
CA PHE A 373 4.03 7.83 -30.22
C PHE A 373 4.89 8.09 -31.45
N VAL A 374 5.49 7.07 -32.05
CA VAL A 374 6.41 7.23 -33.17
C VAL A 374 5.69 7.20 -34.52
N LEU A 375 4.63 6.38 -34.64
CA LEU A 375 3.92 6.22 -35.93
C LEU A 375 3.32 7.53 -36.45
N PRO A 376 2.64 8.38 -35.69
CA PRO A 376 2.14 9.67 -36.16
C PRO A 376 3.26 10.60 -36.60
N SER A 377 4.37 10.59 -35.83
CA SER A 377 5.56 11.36 -36.18
C SER A 377 6.19 10.93 -37.48
N LEU A 378 6.26 9.60 -37.74
CA LEU A 378 6.70 9.03 -39.00
C LEU A 378 5.74 9.34 -40.15
N TRP A 379 4.43 9.30 -39.93
CA TRP A 379 3.43 9.63 -40.94
C TRP A 379 3.58 11.08 -41.41
N GLN A 380 3.86 12.01 -40.48
CA GLN A 380 4.17 13.40 -40.85
C GLN A 380 5.43 13.47 -41.71
N LEU A 381 6.44 12.75 -41.35
CA LEU A 381 7.72 12.68 -42.05
C LEU A 381 7.56 12.18 -43.46
N LEU A 382 6.75 11.17 -43.71
CA LEU A 382 6.44 10.60 -45.02
C LEU A 382 5.62 11.56 -45.90
N ASN A 383 4.88 12.48 -45.31
CA ASN A 383 4.07 13.46 -46.03
C ASN A 383 4.79 14.80 -46.25
N THR A 384 6.05 14.95 -45.83
CA THR A 384 6.84 16.13 -46.15
C THR A 384 7.05 16.26 -47.66
N ALA A 385 6.71 17.43 -48.18
CA ALA A 385 6.90 17.70 -49.61
C ALA A 385 8.38 17.87 -49.93
N PRO A 386 8.90 17.32 -51.06
CA PRO A 386 10.30 17.50 -51.47
C PRO A 386 10.73 18.97 -51.59
N ILE A 387 9.78 19.86 -51.93
CA ILE A 387 9.99 21.33 -52.06
C ILE A 387 10.37 22.01 -50.73
N ARG A 388 10.16 21.31 -49.58
CA ARG A 388 10.50 21.84 -48.27
C ARG A 388 12.01 22.03 -48.03
N VAL A 389 12.86 21.30 -48.74
CA VAL A 389 14.31 21.50 -48.76
C VAL A 389 14.66 22.91 -49.26
N ILE A 390 13.81 23.45 -50.16
CA ILE A 390 14.01 24.76 -50.75
C ILE A 390 13.22 25.85 -50.00
N ARG A 391 12.08 25.52 -49.42
CA ARG A 391 11.18 26.46 -48.77
C ARG A 391 10.89 25.99 -47.34
N GLN A 392 11.44 26.63 -46.35
CA GLN A 392 11.17 26.35 -44.96
C GLN A 392 9.76 26.87 -44.58
N GLU A 393 8.79 25.98 -44.55
CA GLU A 393 7.43 26.30 -44.08
C GLU A 393 7.27 26.10 -42.56
N GLU A 394 6.48 26.95 -41.90
CA GLU A 394 6.18 26.87 -40.47
C GLU A 394 5.42 25.59 -40.09
N LYS A 395 5.68 25.11 -38.90
CA LYS A 395 5.11 23.90 -38.31
C LYS A 395 3.58 24.05 -38.16
N SER A 396 2.81 23.09 -38.69
CA SER A 396 1.37 23.05 -38.48
C SER A 396 1.02 22.52 -37.07
N VAL A 397 0.21 23.27 -36.36
CA VAL A 397 -0.29 22.91 -35.01
C VAL A 397 -1.10 21.61 -35.02
N HIS A 398 -1.74 21.28 -36.13
CA HIS A 398 -2.55 20.06 -36.31
C HIS A 398 -1.75 18.77 -36.11
N SER A 399 -0.48 18.75 -36.45
CA SER A 399 0.35 17.57 -36.39
C SER A 399 0.68 17.15 -34.98
N MET A 400 0.78 18.11 -34.09
CA MET A 400 1.08 17.94 -32.68
C MET A 400 -0.13 17.41 -31.91
N LEU A 401 -1.31 17.89 -32.23
CA LEU A 401 -2.56 17.38 -31.66
C LEU A 401 -2.76 15.89 -32.00
N TRP A 402 -2.50 15.48 -33.23
CA TRP A 402 -2.59 14.07 -33.63
C TRP A 402 -1.60 13.17 -32.87
N MET A 403 -0.40 13.64 -32.61
CA MET A 403 0.59 12.91 -31.83
C MET A 403 0.15 12.77 -30.36
N LEU A 404 -0.41 13.80 -29.77
CA LEU A 404 -0.96 13.75 -28.40
C LEU A 404 -2.16 12.78 -28.33
N VAL A 405 -3.09 12.87 -29.27
CA VAL A 405 -4.27 12.00 -29.29
C VAL A 405 -3.89 10.53 -29.47
N SER A 406 -2.99 10.21 -30.40
CA SER A 406 -2.56 8.82 -30.61
C SER A 406 -1.74 8.28 -29.46
N GLY A 407 -0.90 9.12 -28.86
CA GLY A 407 -0.10 8.76 -27.69
C GLY A 407 -0.98 8.51 -26.46
N THR A 408 -1.95 9.38 -26.20
CA THR A 408 -2.92 9.18 -25.10
C THR A 408 -3.79 7.94 -25.35
N LEU A 409 -4.25 7.71 -26.57
CA LEU A 409 -5.01 6.50 -26.90
C LEU A 409 -4.16 5.22 -26.69
N SER A 410 -2.90 5.25 -27.11
CA SER A 410 -1.96 4.15 -26.89
C SER A 410 -1.73 3.88 -25.39
N LEU A 411 -1.59 4.94 -24.58
CA LEU A 411 -1.46 4.82 -23.12
C LEU A 411 -2.71 4.26 -22.47
N ILE A 412 -3.90 4.67 -22.94
CA ILE A 412 -5.18 4.13 -22.44
C ILE A 412 -5.29 2.63 -22.73
N ILE A 413 -5.08 2.22 -23.96
CA ILE A 413 -5.10 0.80 -24.35
C ILE A 413 -4.12 0.00 -23.51
N PHE A 414 -2.92 0.52 -23.37
CA PHE A 414 -1.87 -0.11 -22.61
C PHE A 414 -2.24 -0.25 -21.12
N SER A 415 -2.71 0.81 -20.48
CA SER A 415 -3.04 0.84 -19.08
C SER A 415 -4.17 -0.14 -18.73
N VAL A 416 -5.17 -0.23 -19.62
CA VAL A 416 -6.28 -1.19 -19.48
C VAL A 416 -5.79 -2.63 -19.53
N VAL A 417 -4.87 -2.94 -20.44
CA VAL A 417 -4.31 -4.30 -20.58
C VAL A 417 -3.47 -4.70 -19.36
N LEU A 418 -2.83 -3.73 -18.73
CA LEU A 418 -1.88 -4.00 -17.65
C LEU A 418 -2.50 -4.13 -16.27
N THR A 419 -3.49 -3.29 -15.96
CA THR A 419 -4.08 -3.19 -14.63
C THR A 419 -5.27 -4.11 -14.40
N GLU A 420 -5.83 -4.68 -15.46
CA GLU A 420 -7.06 -5.50 -15.43
C GLU A 420 -8.26 -4.77 -14.76
N ASN A 421 -8.02 -3.54 -14.25
CA ASN A 421 -9.02 -2.70 -13.59
C ASN A 421 -9.30 -1.44 -14.43
N ILE A 422 -10.36 -1.51 -15.23
CA ILE A 422 -10.77 -0.43 -16.14
C ILE A 422 -11.15 0.84 -15.37
N VAL A 423 -11.77 0.70 -14.21
CA VAL A 423 -12.23 1.83 -13.40
C VAL A 423 -11.04 2.62 -12.84
N LEU A 424 -10.08 1.93 -12.24
CA LEU A 424 -8.86 2.56 -11.71
C LEU A 424 -8.07 3.24 -12.85
N THR A 425 -7.92 2.57 -13.98
CA THR A 425 -7.26 3.10 -15.16
C THR A 425 -7.92 4.38 -15.67
N ALA A 426 -9.25 4.37 -15.78
CA ALA A 426 -10.02 5.53 -16.25
C ALA A 426 -9.86 6.73 -15.30
N TRP A 427 -9.90 6.51 -13.99
CA TRP A 427 -9.69 7.55 -13.00
C TRP A 427 -8.27 8.13 -13.07
N VAL A 428 -7.24 7.29 -13.13
CA VAL A 428 -5.84 7.74 -13.19
C VAL A 428 -5.56 8.52 -14.48
N ILE A 429 -5.97 7.98 -15.63
CA ILE A 429 -5.75 8.66 -16.91
C ILE A 429 -6.58 9.94 -17.01
N GLY A 430 -7.83 9.91 -16.57
CA GLY A 430 -8.69 11.09 -16.50
C GLY A 430 -8.09 12.19 -15.62
N ALA A 431 -7.56 11.84 -14.46
CA ALA A 431 -6.86 12.74 -13.56
C ALA A 431 -5.60 13.33 -14.22
N ILE A 432 -4.80 12.52 -14.92
CA ILE A 432 -3.59 12.97 -15.61
C ILE A 432 -3.93 13.91 -16.77
N ILE A 433 -4.96 13.60 -17.57
CA ILE A 433 -5.40 14.48 -18.66
C ILE A 433 -5.91 15.82 -18.13
N LEU A 434 -6.75 15.78 -17.11
CA LEU A 434 -7.23 16.98 -16.42
C LEU A 434 -6.07 17.83 -15.92
N LEU A 435 -5.11 17.19 -15.36
CA LEU A 435 -3.90 17.72 -14.84
C LEU A 435 -3.04 18.40 -15.91
N CYS A 436 -2.76 17.70 -16.98
CA CYS A 436 -2.04 18.28 -18.11
C CYS A 436 -2.75 19.52 -18.64
N ALA A 437 -4.09 19.50 -18.69
CA ALA A 437 -4.89 20.63 -19.11
C ALA A 437 -4.76 21.82 -18.13
N VAL A 438 -4.87 21.56 -16.84
CA VAL A 438 -4.73 22.60 -15.79
C VAL A 438 -3.30 23.16 -15.78
N LEU A 439 -2.28 22.30 -15.83
CA LEU A 439 -0.88 22.73 -15.94
C LEU A 439 -0.64 23.60 -17.17
N TYR A 440 -1.13 23.16 -18.32
CA TYR A 440 -0.98 23.93 -19.56
C TYR A 440 -1.67 25.29 -19.47
N LEU A 441 -2.89 25.35 -18.94
CA LEU A 441 -3.65 26.59 -18.79
C LEU A 441 -2.99 27.54 -17.78
N THR A 442 -2.47 27.03 -16.67
CA THR A 442 -1.78 27.84 -15.65
C THR A 442 -0.48 28.42 -16.19
N VAL A 443 0.33 27.59 -16.87
CA VAL A 443 1.57 28.04 -17.50
C VAL A 443 1.29 29.05 -18.62
N TRP A 444 0.32 28.75 -19.48
CA TRP A 444 -0.09 29.65 -20.55
C TRP A 444 -0.61 30.98 -20.02
N GLY A 445 -1.43 30.98 -18.97
CA GLY A 445 -1.93 32.15 -18.28
C GLY A 445 -0.78 32.98 -17.69
N LEU A 446 0.17 32.33 -17.00
CA LEU A 446 1.36 32.98 -16.44
C LEU A 446 2.20 33.65 -17.54
N LEU A 447 2.47 32.96 -18.63
CA LEU A 447 3.22 33.49 -19.76
C LEU A 447 2.49 34.67 -20.44
N LYS A 448 1.17 34.61 -20.52
CA LYS A 448 0.34 35.68 -21.06
C LYS A 448 0.39 36.95 -20.18
N VAL A 449 0.38 36.78 -18.86
CA VAL A 449 0.53 37.91 -17.90
C VAL A 449 1.94 38.52 -18.01
N LEU A 450 2.97 37.66 -18.06
CA LEU A 450 4.38 38.09 -18.22
C LEU A 450 4.62 38.82 -19.55
N ARG A 451 3.89 38.51 -20.60
CA ARG A 451 3.94 39.16 -21.89
C ARG A 451 3.61 40.67 -21.81
N ASN A 452 2.72 41.04 -20.90
CA ASN A 452 2.30 42.44 -20.71
C ASN A 452 3.32 43.22 -19.88
N THR A 453 4.31 42.56 -19.27
CA THR A 453 5.37 43.26 -18.54
C THR A 453 6.52 43.60 -19.49
N LYS A 454 6.99 44.87 -19.46
CA LYS A 454 8.12 45.36 -20.28
C LYS A 454 9.49 44.80 -19.87
N SER A 455 9.55 43.58 -19.40
CA SER A 455 10.76 42.92 -18.90
C SER A 455 11.54 42.27 -20.05
N ARG A 456 12.86 42.09 -19.86
CA ARG A 456 13.74 41.38 -20.81
C ARG A 456 13.38 39.91 -21.00
N ILE A 457 12.51 39.38 -20.16
CA ILE A 457 11.93 38.04 -20.20
C ILE A 457 10.92 37.92 -21.36
N SER A 458 10.50 39.04 -21.99
CA SER A 458 9.50 39.05 -23.06
C SER A 458 9.92 38.28 -24.32
N ALA A 459 11.19 37.94 -24.48
CA ALA A 459 11.66 37.13 -25.61
C ALA A 459 11.08 35.70 -25.62
N TYR A 460 10.83 35.11 -24.41
CA TYR A 460 10.21 33.77 -24.26
C TYR A 460 8.74 33.79 -24.57
N VAL A 461 8.14 34.93 -24.43
CA VAL A 461 6.71 35.12 -24.54
C VAL A 461 6.27 35.32 -25.99
N ARG A 462 7.23 35.38 -26.95
CA ARG A 462 6.88 35.50 -28.36
C ARG A 462 6.15 34.27 -28.94
N THR A 463 6.45 33.05 -28.43
CA THR A 463 5.75 31.84 -28.81
C THR A 463 5.17 31.15 -27.59
N PRO A 464 4.12 31.70 -26.93
CA PRO A 464 3.63 31.22 -25.63
C PRO A 464 3.12 29.80 -25.67
N TYR A 465 2.61 29.30 -26.80
CA TYR A 465 2.12 27.96 -26.94
C TYR A 465 3.22 26.90 -26.85
N GLN A 466 4.34 27.09 -27.55
CA GLN A 466 5.44 26.13 -27.56
C GLN A 466 6.16 26.11 -26.22
N THR A 467 6.43 27.28 -25.66
CA THR A 467 7.06 27.42 -24.35
C THR A 467 6.16 26.86 -23.22
N ALA A 468 4.85 27.11 -23.29
CA ALA A 468 3.91 26.53 -22.33
C ALA A 468 3.90 25.01 -22.37
N LEU A 469 3.94 24.43 -23.56
CA LEU A 469 3.97 22.98 -23.71
C LEU A 469 5.25 22.34 -23.17
N GLN A 470 6.40 22.98 -23.42
CA GLN A 470 7.70 22.51 -22.92
C GLN A 470 7.77 22.57 -21.37
N ILE A 471 7.31 23.69 -20.78
CA ILE A 471 7.22 23.84 -19.33
C ILE A 471 6.25 22.80 -18.75
N THR A 472 5.12 22.58 -19.40
CA THR A 472 4.13 21.60 -18.96
C THR A 472 4.69 20.17 -18.99
N ALA A 473 5.40 19.80 -20.04
CA ALA A 473 6.02 18.47 -20.14
C ALA A 473 7.11 18.27 -19.07
N LEU A 474 7.91 19.31 -18.81
CA LEU A 474 8.93 19.32 -17.76
C LEU A 474 8.28 19.24 -16.37
N ALA A 475 7.26 20.09 -16.13
CA ALA A 475 6.52 20.12 -14.88
C ALA A 475 5.77 18.82 -14.60
N LEU A 476 5.20 18.19 -15.62
CA LEU A 476 4.53 16.90 -15.48
C LEU A 476 5.51 15.81 -15.04
N GLY A 477 6.63 15.67 -15.71
CA GLY A 477 7.66 14.68 -15.33
C GLY A 477 8.17 14.90 -13.90
N LEU A 478 8.40 16.16 -13.54
CA LEU A 478 8.87 16.52 -12.20
C LEU A 478 7.77 16.31 -11.14
N SER A 479 6.53 16.70 -11.43
CA SER A 479 5.42 16.55 -10.49
C SER A 479 5.15 15.09 -10.13
N LEU A 480 5.23 14.19 -11.12
CA LEU A 480 5.03 12.76 -10.88
C LEU A 480 6.13 12.15 -9.97
N ILE A 481 7.38 12.58 -10.16
CA ILE A 481 8.48 12.19 -9.26
C ILE A 481 8.20 12.73 -7.85
N THR A 482 7.81 14.00 -7.75
CA THR A 482 7.59 14.68 -6.48
C THR A 482 6.39 14.07 -5.73
N VAL A 483 5.28 13.80 -6.42
CA VAL A 483 4.11 13.10 -5.84
C VAL A 483 4.52 11.79 -5.22
N LEU A 484 5.30 10.97 -5.95
CA LEU A 484 5.72 9.67 -5.42
C LEU A 484 6.68 9.80 -4.24
N ALA A 485 7.57 10.81 -4.26
CA ALA A 485 8.47 11.10 -3.15
C ALA A 485 7.70 11.55 -1.91
N VAL A 486 6.68 12.42 -2.08
CA VAL A 486 5.80 12.89 -1.00
C VAL A 486 5.00 11.72 -0.43
N LEU A 487 4.28 10.99 -1.26
CA LEU A 487 3.48 9.84 -0.81
C LEU A 487 4.34 8.80 -0.07
N ARG A 488 5.57 8.57 -0.55
CA ARG A 488 6.53 7.71 0.17
C ARG A 488 6.84 8.25 1.56
N THR A 489 7.11 9.54 1.67
CA THR A 489 7.47 10.16 2.95
C THR A 489 6.30 10.14 3.91
N ASP A 490 5.10 10.49 3.44
CA ASP A 490 3.86 10.47 4.22
C ASP A 490 3.54 9.06 4.75
N LEU A 491 3.67 8.05 3.89
CA LEU A 491 3.48 6.65 4.30
C LEU A 491 4.52 6.22 5.33
N LEU A 492 5.78 6.62 5.16
CA LEU A 492 6.87 6.31 6.09
C LEU A 492 6.65 6.95 7.46
N GLU A 493 6.37 8.25 7.48
CA GLU A 493 6.13 8.98 8.74
C GLU A 493 4.93 8.40 9.48
N ARG A 494 3.86 8.08 8.77
CA ARG A 494 2.68 7.46 9.37
C ARG A 494 2.99 6.10 10.00
N TRP A 495 3.69 5.23 9.29
CA TRP A 495 4.06 3.92 9.83
C TRP A 495 5.00 4.03 11.03
N GLN A 496 5.90 5.01 11.02
CA GLN A 496 6.75 5.28 12.17
C GLN A 496 5.97 5.89 13.36
N GLN A 497 4.97 6.73 13.08
CA GLN A 497 4.11 7.32 14.11
C GLN A 497 3.15 6.30 14.72
N GLN A 498 2.69 5.31 13.96
CA GLN A 498 1.84 4.23 14.47
C GLN A 498 2.56 3.32 15.47
N LEU A 499 3.88 3.17 15.35
CA LEU A 499 4.69 2.31 16.20
C LEU A 499 5.97 3.03 16.68
N PRO A 500 5.84 4.09 17.50
CA PRO A 500 6.98 4.81 18.02
C PRO A 500 7.88 3.90 18.86
N GLU A 501 9.14 4.29 19.01
CA GLU A 501 10.05 3.62 19.94
C GLU A 501 9.49 3.71 21.36
N GLY A 502 9.39 2.57 22.05
CA GLY A 502 8.79 2.52 23.39
C GLY A 502 7.28 2.27 23.40
N THR A 503 6.67 1.93 22.27
CA THR A 503 5.27 1.45 22.23
C THR A 503 5.09 0.30 23.22
N PRO A 504 4.04 0.34 24.09
CA PRO A 504 3.78 -0.71 25.04
C PRO A 504 3.74 -2.09 24.38
N ASN A 505 4.51 -3.02 24.90
CA ASN A 505 4.60 -4.39 24.39
C ASN A 505 4.05 -5.43 25.38
N GLN A 506 3.65 -4.97 26.58
CA GLN A 506 3.02 -5.79 27.61
C GLN A 506 1.69 -5.18 28.01
N PHE A 507 0.62 -5.97 28.04
CA PHE A 507 -0.67 -5.57 28.59
C PHE A 507 -0.93 -6.28 29.90
N VAL A 508 -1.52 -5.54 30.84
CA VAL A 508 -2.01 -6.05 32.13
C VAL A 508 -3.52 -6.07 32.09
N TYR A 509 -4.13 -7.19 32.40
CA TYR A 509 -5.57 -7.36 32.45
C TYR A 509 -5.99 -8.13 33.70
N GLY A 510 -7.07 -7.67 34.36
CA GLY A 510 -7.59 -8.36 35.53
C GLY A 510 -6.78 -8.13 36.81
N LEU A 511 -5.97 -7.05 36.89
CA LEU A 511 -5.21 -6.72 38.09
C LEU A 511 -6.17 -6.36 39.24
N PRO A 512 -6.10 -7.08 40.37
CA PRO A 512 -6.93 -6.76 41.53
C PRO A 512 -6.63 -5.36 42.11
N PRO A 513 -7.65 -4.65 42.62
CA PRO A 513 -7.44 -3.30 43.18
C PRO A 513 -6.38 -3.21 44.30
N PHE A 514 -6.26 -4.24 45.10
CA PHE A 514 -5.29 -4.28 46.18
C PHE A 514 -3.84 -4.50 45.72
N GLU A 515 -3.62 -5.06 44.52
CA GLU A 515 -2.30 -5.26 43.89
C GLU A 515 -1.85 -4.06 43.05
N MET A 516 -2.76 -3.17 42.69
CA MET A 516 -2.48 -2.05 41.79
C MET A 516 -1.37 -1.12 42.28
N PRO A 517 -1.33 -0.71 43.57
CA PRO A 517 -0.26 0.14 44.06
C PRO A 517 1.12 -0.52 44.03
N GLN A 518 1.18 -1.84 44.27
CA GLN A 518 2.42 -2.61 44.21
C GLN A 518 2.93 -2.71 42.79
N LEU A 519 2.06 -3.04 41.83
CA LEU A 519 2.46 -3.11 40.40
C LEU A 519 2.97 -1.75 39.91
N ARG A 520 2.29 -0.65 40.24
CA ARG A 520 2.74 0.71 39.89
C ARG A 520 4.13 0.99 40.42
N ALA A 521 4.40 0.67 41.66
CA ALA A 521 5.70 0.88 42.29
C ALA A 521 6.80 0.05 41.58
N GLU A 522 6.53 -1.20 41.23
CA GLU A 522 7.45 -2.06 40.48
C GLU A 522 7.76 -1.54 39.08
N LEU A 523 6.73 -1.03 38.35
CA LEU A 523 6.91 -0.44 37.00
C LEU A 523 7.77 0.84 37.10
N GLU A 524 7.53 1.70 38.10
CA GLU A 524 8.30 2.91 38.33
C GLU A 524 9.75 2.59 38.75
N GLN A 525 9.96 1.59 39.61
CA GLN A 525 11.27 1.16 40.04
C GLN A 525 12.13 0.61 38.92
N ASN A 526 11.53 -0.12 37.98
CA ASN A 526 12.21 -0.64 36.81
C ASN A 526 12.39 0.43 35.69
N GLY A 527 11.80 1.61 35.87
CA GLY A 527 11.82 2.67 34.84
C GLY A 527 11.08 2.33 33.54
N TRP A 528 10.12 1.42 33.63
CA TRP A 528 9.34 1.01 32.47
C TRP A 528 8.24 2.00 32.16
N ASN A 529 8.22 2.46 30.91
CA ASN A 529 7.22 3.43 30.47
C ASN A 529 5.83 2.76 30.47
N SER A 530 4.89 3.26 31.26
CA SER A 530 3.57 2.66 31.41
C SER A 530 2.46 3.67 31.13
N THR A 531 1.36 3.19 30.56
CA THR A 531 0.11 3.94 30.54
C THR A 531 -0.48 4.00 31.96
N PRO A 532 -1.38 4.96 32.26
CA PRO A 532 -2.13 4.90 33.49
C PRO A 532 -2.86 3.55 33.62
N LEU A 533 -2.90 3.02 34.84
CA LEU A 533 -3.69 1.85 35.17
C LEU A 533 -5.15 2.28 35.34
N TYR A 534 -5.99 1.84 34.40
CA TYR A 534 -7.40 2.21 34.33
C TYR A 534 -8.26 1.19 35.07
N PRO A 535 -9.22 1.64 35.92
CA PRO A 535 -10.22 0.73 36.48
C PRO A 535 -11.09 0.17 35.34
N ASN A 536 -11.32 -1.13 35.35
CA ASN A 536 -12.10 -1.87 34.37
C ASN A 536 -13.30 -2.52 35.08
N ILE A 537 -14.45 -1.88 34.94
CA ILE A 537 -15.70 -2.32 35.54
C ILE A 537 -16.58 -2.87 34.43
N ARG A 538 -17.09 -4.07 34.61
CA ARG A 538 -17.98 -4.66 33.60
C ARG A 538 -19.39 -4.10 33.75
N GLY A 539 -19.97 -3.65 32.67
CA GLY A 539 -21.31 -3.15 32.64
C GLY A 539 -21.97 -3.29 31.26
N ARG A 540 -23.28 -3.25 31.22
CA ARG A 540 -24.05 -3.37 30.00
C ARG A 540 -24.89 -2.12 29.77
N LEU A 541 -24.84 -1.56 28.58
CA LEU A 541 -25.71 -0.45 28.18
C LEU A 541 -27.13 -0.99 27.92
N ILE A 542 -28.11 -0.51 28.68
CA ILE A 542 -29.48 -1.05 28.67
C ILE A 542 -30.54 -0.07 28.14
N ALA A 543 -30.36 1.25 28.35
CA ALA A 543 -31.35 2.23 27.94
C ALA A 543 -30.73 3.57 27.53
N LYS A 544 -31.44 4.32 26.71
CA LYS A 544 -31.15 5.69 26.31
C LYS A 544 -32.38 6.57 26.57
N ASN A 545 -32.21 7.67 27.32
CA ASN A 545 -33.28 8.61 27.69
C ASN A 545 -34.48 7.89 28.34
N ASP A 546 -34.19 7.01 29.28
CA ASP A 546 -35.12 6.16 30.01
C ASP A 546 -35.94 5.19 29.15
N GLN A 547 -35.57 5.02 27.90
CA GLN A 547 -36.18 4.06 26.97
C GLN A 547 -35.21 2.91 26.65
N PRO A 548 -35.62 1.65 26.81
CA PRO A 548 -34.77 0.52 26.40
C PRO A 548 -34.56 0.54 24.88
N PHE A 549 -33.39 0.05 24.44
CA PHE A 549 -33.11 -0.07 23.03
C PHE A 549 -34.05 -1.07 22.32
N ALA A 550 -34.44 -0.77 21.09
CA ALA A 550 -35.28 -1.65 20.29
C ALA A 550 -34.63 -3.04 20.16
N ALA A 551 -35.44 -4.08 20.25
CA ALA A 551 -34.97 -5.47 20.21
C ALA A 551 -34.14 -5.79 18.93
N ASP A 552 -34.54 -5.18 17.81
CA ASP A 552 -33.81 -5.33 16.54
C ASP A 552 -32.43 -4.66 16.57
N LEU A 553 -32.31 -3.50 17.24
CA LEU A 553 -31.02 -2.83 17.43
C LEU A 553 -30.11 -3.62 18.39
N VAL A 554 -30.70 -4.19 19.45
CA VAL A 554 -29.95 -5.06 20.37
C VAL A 554 -29.42 -6.30 19.67
N LYS A 555 -30.17 -6.89 18.75
CA LYS A 555 -29.70 -8.04 17.94
C LYS A 555 -28.60 -7.66 16.96
N LYS A 556 -28.62 -6.44 16.42
CA LYS A 556 -27.67 -5.96 15.42
C LYS A 556 -26.37 -5.43 16.04
N SER A 557 -26.43 -4.80 17.20
CA SER A 557 -25.28 -4.15 17.83
C SER A 557 -24.52 -5.09 18.77
N ASN A 558 -23.26 -5.30 18.45
CA ASN A 558 -22.34 -6.02 19.35
C ASN A 558 -22.15 -5.31 20.69
N THR A 559 -22.20 -3.99 20.69
CA THR A 559 -22.08 -3.14 21.88
C THR A 559 -23.20 -3.34 22.87
N LEU A 560 -24.43 -3.62 22.39
CA LEU A 560 -25.59 -3.84 23.25
C LEU A 560 -25.74 -5.30 23.72
N ARG A 561 -25.18 -6.26 22.97
CA ARG A 561 -25.29 -7.70 23.29
C ARG A 561 -24.34 -8.18 24.38
N ARG A 562 -23.20 -7.53 24.53
CA ARG A 562 -22.13 -7.96 25.45
C ARG A 562 -21.97 -7.04 26.65
N GLU A 563 -21.34 -7.54 27.68
CA GLU A 563 -20.78 -6.70 28.72
C GLU A 563 -19.60 -5.90 28.15
N LEU A 564 -19.56 -4.63 28.50
CA LEU A 564 -18.56 -3.67 28.09
C LEU A 564 -17.54 -3.47 29.23
N ASN A 565 -16.32 -3.20 28.86
CA ASN A 565 -15.31 -2.68 29.75
C ASN A 565 -15.54 -1.17 29.92
N LEU A 566 -15.98 -0.75 31.08
CA LEU A 566 -16.22 0.64 31.44
C LEU A 566 -15.09 1.14 32.31
N THR A 567 -14.70 2.39 32.11
CA THR A 567 -13.66 3.02 32.91
C THR A 567 -14.06 4.41 33.36
N GLN A 568 -13.40 4.88 34.42
CA GLN A 568 -13.50 6.25 34.89
C GLN A 568 -12.11 6.85 35.02
N THR A 569 -11.91 8.02 34.43
CA THR A 569 -10.63 8.73 34.48
C THR A 569 -10.81 10.21 34.20
N ASP A 570 -9.93 11.03 34.76
CA ASP A 570 -9.80 12.46 34.51
C ASP A 570 -8.85 12.76 33.31
N GLN A 571 -8.08 11.76 32.90
CA GLN A 571 -7.13 11.87 31.79
C GLN A 571 -7.50 10.86 30.70
N TYR A 572 -7.89 11.38 29.54
CA TYR A 572 -8.11 10.54 28.37
C TYR A 572 -6.80 9.87 27.92
N PRO A 573 -6.85 8.65 27.39
CA PRO A 573 -5.71 8.07 26.70
C PRO A 573 -5.19 9.02 25.60
N GLN A 574 -3.87 9.02 25.36
CA GLN A 574 -3.23 9.98 24.44
C GLN A 574 -3.71 9.92 22.98
N ASP A 575 -4.23 8.78 22.58
CA ASP A 575 -4.81 8.46 21.27
C ASP A 575 -6.30 8.77 21.16
N ASN A 576 -6.87 9.44 22.16
CA ASN A 576 -8.26 9.89 22.12
C ASN A 576 -8.33 11.39 21.81
N VAL A 577 -9.06 11.73 20.74
CA VAL A 577 -9.29 13.11 20.32
C VAL A 577 -10.75 13.48 20.45
N ILE A 578 -11.05 14.54 21.21
CA ILE A 578 -12.43 15.04 21.35
C ILE A 578 -12.82 15.77 20.07
N LEU A 579 -13.88 15.28 19.41
CA LEU A 579 -14.42 15.85 18.18
C LEU A 579 -15.47 16.91 18.44
N THR A 580 -16.38 16.64 19.39
CA THR A 580 -17.50 17.54 19.70
C THR A 580 -17.83 17.50 21.19
N GLY A 581 -18.28 18.61 21.75
CA GLY A 581 -18.67 18.72 23.15
C GLY A 581 -17.62 19.35 24.07
N GLU A 582 -17.71 19.10 25.37
CA GLU A 582 -16.80 19.67 26.36
C GLU A 582 -15.46 18.95 26.36
N ALA A 583 -14.37 19.70 26.50
CA ALA A 583 -13.02 19.12 26.45
C ALA A 583 -12.69 18.19 27.64
N LYS A 584 -13.38 18.34 28.78
CA LYS A 584 -13.17 17.51 29.97
C LYS A 584 -14.49 17.22 30.65
N LEU A 585 -14.59 16.05 31.25
CA LEU A 585 -15.66 15.69 32.19
C LEU A 585 -15.48 16.46 33.49
N LYS A 586 -16.58 17.00 34.04
CA LYS A 586 -16.51 17.92 35.23
C LYS A 586 -17.23 17.39 36.42
N GLN A 587 -18.37 16.71 36.22
CA GLN A 587 -19.25 16.29 37.30
C GLN A 587 -19.44 14.78 37.32
N PRO A 588 -19.58 14.15 38.50
CA PRO A 588 -19.92 12.73 38.55
C PRO A 588 -21.19 12.43 37.74
N GLY A 589 -21.21 11.32 37.03
CA GLY A 589 -22.33 10.97 36.17
C GLY A 589 -22.26 11.53 34.76
N GLU A 590 -21.14 12.14 34.37
CA GLU A 590 -20.88 12.50 32.99
C GLU A 590 -20.12 11.36 32.27
N VAL A 591 -20.41 11.17 30.97
CA VAL A 591 -19.79 10.14 30.14
C VAL A 591 -19.35 10.69 28.80
N SER A 592 -18.13 10.30 28.39
CA SER A 592 -17.57 10.49 27.06
C SER A 592 -17.79 9.25 26.24
N VAL A 593 -18.30 9.40 25.01
CA VAL A 593 -18.65 8.29 24.13
C VAL A 593 -17.76 8.31 22.89
N GLU A 594 -17.34 7.13 22.45
CA GLU A 594 -16.62 6.95 21.18
C GLU A 594 -17.57 7.23 20.01
N VAL A 595 -17.08 7.97 18.98
CA VAL A 595 -17.91 8.53 17.90
C VAL A 595 -18.60 7.46 17.06
N THR A 596 -17.90 6.38 16.70
CA THR A 596 -18.46 5.31 15.87
C THR A 596 -19.58 4.57 16.63
N THR A 597 -19.39 4.32 17.92
CA THR A 597 -20.40 3.76 18.80
C THR A 597 -21.59 4.70 18.98
N ALA A 598 -21.33 6.00 19.08
CA ALA A 598 -22.39 6.99 19.17
C ALA A 598 -23.25 7.05 17.90
N GLU A 599 -22.64 6.98 16.73
CA GLU A 599 -23.33 6.93 15.43
C GLU A 599 -24.13 5.64 15.27
N GLU A 600 -23.55 4.48 15.60
CA GLU A 600 -24.21 3.16 15.56
C GLU A 600 -25.50 3.14 16.40
N LEU A 601 -25.41 3.70 17.61
CA LEU A 601 -26.51 3.67 18.59
C LEU A 601 -27.39 4.93 18.54
N GLY A 602 -27.08 5.88 17.66
CA GLY A 602 -27.81 7.15 17.56
C GLY A 602 -27.69 8.02 18.81
N ILE A 603 -26.59 7.94 19.54
CA ILE A 603 -26.33 8.70 20.77
C ILE A 603 -25.86 10.11 20.41
N LYS A 604 -26.39 11.11 21.11
CA LYS A 604 -26.08 12.53 20.94
C LYS A 604 -25.61 13.15 22.24
N ILE A 605 -24.90 14.25 22.15
CA ILE A 605 -24.54 15.05 23.32
C ILE A 605 -25.82 15.50 24.04
N GLY A 606 -25.84 15.30 25.35
CA GLY A 606 -26.97 15.58 26.21
C GLY A 606 -27.88 14.39 26.48
N ASP A 607 -27.73 13.28 25.75
CA ASP A 607 -28.51 12.06 26.02
C ASP A 607 -28.12 11.46 27.36
N LYS A 608 -29.11 10.85 28.02
CA LYS A 608 -28.96 10.10 29.27
C LYS A 608 -28.83 8.61 28.93
N LEU A 609 -27.74 7.99 29.33
CA LEU A 609 -27.48 6.57 29.14
C LEU A 609 -27.61 5.82 30.46
N THR A 610 -28.25 4.67 30.43
CA THR A 610 -28.40 3.81 31.60
C THR A 610 -27.60 2.52 31.39
N PHE A 611 -26.68 2.23 32.31
CA PHE A 611 -25.87 1.03 32.35
C PHE A 611 -26.28 0.12 33.50
N SER A 612 -26.28 -1.19 33.26
CA SER A 612 -26.43 -2.18 34.34
C SER A 612 -25.04 -2.58 34.79
N LEU A 613 -24.70 -2.27 36.02
CA LEU A 613 -23.47 -2.67 36.69
C LEU A 613 -23.77 -3.76 37.75
N PRO A 614 -22.74 -4.49 38.24
CA PRO A 614 -22.92 -5.44 39.34
C PRO A 614 -23.55 -4.80 40.61
N GLU A 615 -23.27 -3.51 40.86
CA GLU A 615 -23.78 -2.75 41.98
C GLU A 615 -25.18 -2.16 41.79
N GLY A 616 -25.72 -2.23 40.57
CA GLY A 616 -27.02 -1.66 40.22
C GLY A 616 -26.97 -0.77 38.97
N PRO A 617 -28.08 -0.15 38.62
CA PRO A 617 -28.15 0.71 37.43
C PRO A 617 -27.38 2.01 37.66
N LEU A 618 -26.57 2.40 36.67
CA LEU A 618 -25.85 3.66 36.58
C LEU A 618 -26.41 4.52 35.47
N GLU A 619 -26.81 5.75 35.80
CA GLU A 619 -27.21 6.75 34.83
C GLU A 619 -26.11 7.77 34.58
N ALA A 620 -25.84 8.08 33.33
CA ALA A 620 -24.83 9.04 32.95
C ALA A 620 -25.26 9.89 31.76
N LYS A 621 -24.85 11.17 31.79
CA LYS A 621 -25.16 12.13 30.70
C LYS A 621 -23.97 12.23 29.74
N VAL A 622 -24.25 12.14 28.44
CA VAL A 622 -23.26 12.31 27.39
C VAL A 622 -22.84 13.76 27.26
N VAL A 623 -21.53 14.06 27.43
CA VAL A 623 -21.00 15.42 27.45
C VAL A 623 -20.14 15.68 26.22
N ASN A 624 -19.46 14.69 25.72
CA ASN A 624 -18.66 14.80 24.50
C ASN A 624 -18.59 13.49 23.70
N LEU A 625 -18.21 13.65 22.44
CA LEU A 625 -17.89 12.56 21.53
C LEU A 625 -16.41 12.63 21.17
N ARG A 626 -15.73 11.49 21.23
CA ARG A 626 -14.30 11.36 20.94
C ARG A 626 -14.02 10.33 19.87
N SER A 627 -12.99 10.55 19.08
CA SER A 627 -12.40 9.54 18.24
C SER A 627 -11.36 8.75 19.00
N VAL A 628 -11.25 7.47 18.72
CA VAL A 628 -10.35 6.53 19.39
C VAL A 628 -9.53 5.80 18.36
N GLU A 629 -8.23 5.81 18.54
CA GLU A 629 -7.30 5.04 17.71
C GLU A 629 -7.15 3.61 18.28
N TRP A 630 -8.03 2.70 17.87
CA TRP A 630 -8.05 1.33 18.40
C TRP A 630 -6.78 0.51 18.10
N GLU A 631 -5.95 0.99 17.19
CA GLU A 631 -4.72 0.32 16.73
C GLU A 631 -3.47 0.78 17.51
N SER A 632 -3.62 1.67 18.49
CA SER A 632 -2.51 2.32 19.21
C SER A 632 -1.77 1.45 20.23
N PHE A 633 -2.19 0.21 20.47
CA PHE A 633 -1.68 -0.65 21.54
C PHE A 633 -1.77 -0.02 22.94
N SER A 634 -2.68 0.94 23.11
CA SER A 634 -3.04 1.53 24.41
C SER A 634 -4.40 1.02 24.87
N PRO A 635 -4.65 0.98 26.20
CA PRO A 635 -5.97 0.66 26.71
C PRO A 635 -7.00 1.67 26.26
N ASN A 636 -8.04 1.23 25.54
CA ASN A 636 -9.11 2.07 25.04
C ASN A 636 -10.49 1.55 25.42
N PHE A 637 -11.48 2.46 25.47
CA PHE A 637 -12.82 2.20 25.97
C PHE A 637 -13.86 2.86 25.07
N PHE A 638 -15.03 2.23 24.93
CA PHE A 638 -16.17 2.86 24.25
C PHE A 638 -16.77 4.00 25.08
N PHE A 639 -16.79 3.83 26.41
CA PHE A 639 -17.37 4.77 27.38
C PHE A 639 -16.35 5.08 28.45
N ILE A 640 -16.09 6.37 28.69
CA ILE A 640 -15.22 6.87 29.78
C ILE A 640 -16.06 7.77 30.67
N PHE A 641 -16.08 7.47 31.95
CA PHE A 641 -16.84 8.21 32.95
C PHE A 641 -15.96 9.16 33.77
N THR A 642 -16.58 10.13 34.38
CA THR A 642 -15.94 10.99 35.35
C THR A 642 -15.46 10.17 36.57
N PRO A 643 -14.31 10.50 37.19
CA PRO A 643 -13.88 9.87 38.44
C PRO A 643 -14.96 9.91 39.51
N ASN A 644 -15.00 8.88 40.34
CA ASN A 644 -15.98 8.69 41.41
C ASN A 644 -17.45 8.50 40.97
N THR A 645 -17.65 8.13 39.71
CA THR A 645 -18.97 7.75 39.20
C THR A 645 -19.30 6.29 39.52
N MET A 646 -18.30 5.43 39.56
CA MET A 646 -18.39 4.01 39.88
C MET A 646 -17.42 3.64 41.02
N ASP A 647 -17.69 2.55 41.73
CA ASP A 647 -16.69 2.04 42.69
C ASP A 647 -15.52 1.39 41.91
N ALA A 648 -14.36 2.01 41.98
CA ALA A 648 -13.15 1.51 41.33
C ALA A 648 -12.68 0.14 41.88
N ASN A 649 -13.15 -0.23 43.10
CA ASN A 649 -12.82 -1.50 43.74
C ASN A 649 -13.75 -2.65 43.32
N ALA A 650 -14.87 -2.35 42.67
CA ALA A 650 -15.84 -3.35 42.20
C ALA A 650 -15.36 -4.11 40.94
N GLY A 651 -14.25 -3.70 40.34
CA GLY A 651 -13.70 -4.29 39.15
C GLY A 651 -12.22 -4.69 39.29
N SER A 652 -11.56 -4.73 38.17
CA SER A 652 -10.11 -4.95 38.07
C SER A 652 -9.45 -3.74 37.42
N TYR A 653 -8.12 -3.73 37.36
CA TYR A 653 -7.38 -2.72 36.62
C TYR A 653 -6.78 -3.30 35.37
N LEU A 654 -6.66 -2.47 34.32
CA LEU A 654 -5.96 -2.78 33.09
C LEU A 654 -5.03 -1.63 32.71
N GLY A 655 -3.97 -1.97 32.01
CA GLY A 655 -2.97 -1.02 31.53
C GLY A 655 -2.03 -1.65 30.56
N SER A 656 -1.07 -0.89 30.09
CA SER A 656 0.00 -1.39 29.25
C SER A 656 1.32 -0.70 29.60
N PHE A 657 2.44 -1.39 29.32
CA PHE A 657 3.78 -0.88 29.62
C PHE A 657 4.79 -1.44 28.62
N TYR A 658 5.92 -0.77 28.51
CA TYR A 658 7.00 -1.17 27.62
C TYR A 658 8.13 -1.83 28.39
N VAL A 659 8.54 -3.03 27.97
CA VAL A 659 9.71 -3.73 28.52
C VAL A 659 10.75 -3.91 27.43
N PRO A 660 11.98 -3.39 27.60
CA PRO A 660 13.09 -3.65 26.70
C PRO A 660 13.42 -5.15 26.62
N GLU A 661 13.84 -5.63 25.48
CA GLU A 661 14.12 -7.05 25.25
C GLU A 661 15.19 -7.61 26.21
N GLN A 662 16.16 -6.79 26.57
CA GLN A 662 17.24 -7.13 27.50
C GLN A 662 16.74 -7.34 28.95
N GLU A 663 15.56 -6.80 29.28
CA GLU A 663 14.98 -6.86 30.62
C GLU A 663 13.87 -7.91 30.77
N ARG A 664 13.67 -8.76 29.76
CA ARG A 664 12.71 -9.88 29.82
C ARG A 664 12.83 -10.78 31.06
N PRO A 665 14.03 -11.08 31.59
CA PRO A 665 14.13 -11.86 32.83
C PRO A 665 13.47 -11.19 34.03
N LYS A 666 13.51 -9.85 34.13
CA LYS A 666 12.81 -9.09 35.19
C LYS A 666 11.28 -9.16 35.02
N LEU A 667 10.80 -9.14 33.76
CA LEU A 667 9.38 -9.31 33.46
C LEU A 667 8.86 -10.67 33.95
N VAL A 668 9.62 -11.74 33.72
CA VAL A 668 9.22 -13.08 34.21
C VAL A 668 9.12 -13.10 35.73
N GLN A 669 10.02 -12.44 36.44
CA GLN A 669 9.96 -12.31 37.90
C GLN A 669 8.72 -11.49 38.33
N LEU A 670 8.42 -10.40 37.64
CA LEU A 670 7.22 -9.61 37.89
C LEU A 670 5.95 -10.43 37.70
N ILE A 671 5.83 -11.16 36.61
CA ILE A 671 4.65 -12.01 36.34
C ILE A 671 4.43 -13.06 37.44
N GLN A 672 5.52 -13.63 37.98
CA GLN A 672 5.42 -14.61 39.09
C GLN A 672 4.90 -14.02 40.37
N GLN A 673 5.12 -12.72 40.61
CA GLN A 673 4.62 -12.02 41.81
C GLN A 673 3.12 -11.74 41.75
N PHE A 674 2.55 -11.58 40.54
CA PHE A 674 1.15 -11.20 40.31
C PHE A 674 0.37 -12.36 39.68
N SER A 675 0.22 -13.48 40.39
CA SER A 675 -0.39 -14.71 39.87
C SER A 675 -1.87 -14.58 39.46
N ASN A 676 -2.58 -13.60 40.04
CA ASN A 676 -4.00 -13.33 39.73
C ASN A 676 -4.20 -12.37 38.53
N THR A 677 -3.11 -11.90 37.95
CA THR A 677 -3.11 -10.89 36.89
C THR A 677 -2.68 -11.51 35.56
N VAL A 678 -3.38 -11.21 34.48
CA VAL A 678 -3.03 -11.67 33.15
C VAL A 678 -2.09 -10.67 32.49
N PHE A 679 -0.88 -11.10 32.18
CA PHE A 679 0.08 -10.32 31.40
C PHE A 679 0.07 -10.85 29.96
N ILE A 680 -0.13 -9.95 29.00
CA ILE A 680 -0.23 -10.27 27.58
C ILE A 680 0.97 -9.67 26.87
N ASP A 681 1.85 -10.54 26.35
CA ASP A 681 3.03 -10.13 25.58
C ASP A 681 2.66 -9.98 24.10
N VAL A 682 2.68 -8.76 23.59
CA VAL A 682 2.43 -8.45 22.16
C VAL A 682 3.70 -8.13 21.39
N SER A 683 4.87 -8.32 21.99
CA SER A 683 6.16 -7.98 21.38
C SER A 683 6.40 -8.73 20.08
N LEU A 684 5.99 -9.99 19.98
CA LEU A 684 6.12 -10.76 18.74
C LEU A 684 5.30 -10.15 17.60
N ILE A 685 4.06 -9.75 17.89
CA ILE A 685 3.16 -9.12 16.92
C ILE A 685 3.73 -7.78 16.47
N LEU A 686 4.19 -6.95 17.44
CA LEU A 686 4.80 -5.66 17.14
C LEU A 686 6.06 -5.79 16.29
N ASN A 687 6.93 -6.74 16.59
CA ASN A 687 8.15 -7.00 15.83
C ASN A 687 7.83 -7.47 14.41
N GLU A 688 6.79 -8.29 14.25
CA GLU A 688 6.33 -8.75 12.95
C GLU A 688 5.77 -7.59 12.12
N ILE A 689 4.94 -6.73 12.72
CA ILE A 689 4.41 -5.52 12.05
C ILE A 689 5.56 -4.60 11.64
N LYS A 690 6.53 -4.32 12.54
CA LYS A 690 7.72 -3.51 12.21
C LYS A 690 8.51 -4.11 11.05
N ARG A 691 8.67 -5.42 10.99
CA ARG A 691 9.35 -6.11 9.90
C ARG A 691 8.60 -5.92 8.57
N ILE A 692 7.28 -6.13 8.58
CA ILE A 692 6.43 -5.91 7.40
C ILE A 692 6.56 -4.48 6.90
N VAL A 693 6.42 -3.51 7.79
CA VAL A 693 6.55 -2.08 7.46
C VAL A 693 7.92 -1.77 6.84
N ASN A 694 9.01 -2.26 7.44
CA ASN A 694 10.35 -2.00 6.91
C ASN A 694 10.56 -2.55 5.49
N VAL A 695 10.03 -3.73 5.19
CA VAL A 695 10.13 -4.30 3.84
C VAL A 695 9.26 -3.55 2.85
N LEU A 696 8.04 -3.17 3.24
CA LEU A 696 7.16 -2.32 2.42
C LEU A 696 7.84 -1.00 2.05
N VAL A 697 8.51 -0.37 3.02
CA VAL A 697 9.31 0.84 2.82
C VAL A 697 10.41 0.62 1.79
N GLN A 698 11.13 -0.50 1.86
CA GLN A 698 12.20 -0.81 0.91
C GLN A 698 11.64 -1.01 -0.51
N ILE A 699 10.53 -1.71 -0.64
CA ILE A 699 9.84 -1.91 -1.94
C ILE A 699 9.43 -0.58 -2.53
N VAL A 700 8.72 0.25 -1.75
CA VAL A 700 8.28 1.59 -2.18
C VAL A 700 9.47 2.47 -2.57
N THR A 701 10.61 2.34 -1.86
CA THR A 701 11.84 3.06 -2.19
C THR A 701 12.41 2.66 -3.55
N ILE A 702 12.43 1.37 -3.87
CA ILE A 702 12.89 0.88 -5.18
C ILE A 702 11.96 1.39 -6.30
N LEU A 703 10.64 1.37 -6.06
CA LEU A 703 9.67 1.88 -7.01
C LEU A 703 9.83 3.37 -7.25
N ALA A 704 10.01 4.15 -6.18
CA ALA A 704 10.27 5.58 -6.27
C ALA A 704 11.56 5.88 -7.06
N LEU A 705 12.60 5.06 -6.88
CA LEU A 705 13.83 5.16 -7.66
C LEU A 705 13.58 4.91 -9.16
N LEU A 706 12.81 3.88 -9.51
CA LEU A 706 12.46 3.57 -10.90
C LEU A 706 11.71 4.71 -11.59
N VAL A 707 10.67 5.24 -10.91
CA VAL A 707 9.90 6.37 -11.42
C VAL A 707 10.78 7.62 -11.54
N SER A 708 11.69 7.84 -10.58
CA SER A 708 12.64 8.96 -10.62
C SER A 708 13.57 8.85 -11.82
N VAL A 709 14.09 7.67 -12.13
CA VAL A 709 14.92 7.45 -13.34
C VAL A 709 14.12 7.72 -14.61
N ALA A 710 12.86 7.26 -14.69
CA ALA A 710 11.98 7.57 -15.82
C ALA A 710 11.74 9.09 -15.96
N GLY A 711 11.50 9.78 -14.85
CA GLY A 711 11.32 11.23 -14.85
C GLY A 711 12.59 12.01 -15.25
N ILE A 712 13.76 11.54 -14.84
CA ILE A 712 15.06 12.11 -15.29
C ILE A 712 15.21 11.94 -16.81
N LEU A 713 14.78 10.83 -17.40
CA LEU A 713 14.79 10.64 -18.84
C LEU A 713 13.87 11.64 -19.55
N VAL A 714 12.67 11.88 -19.02
CA VAL A 714 11.77 12.93 -19.53
C VAL A 714 12.44 14.28 -19.50
N LEU A 715 13.06 14.61 -18.37
CA LEU A 715 13.80 15.87 -18.17
C LEU A 715 14.91 16.03 -19.22
N ILE A 716 15.73 14.99 -19.43
CA ILE A 716 16.79 14.98 -20.43
C ILE A 716 16.22 15.14 -21.85
N ALA A 717 15.14 14.42 -22.16
CA ALA A 717 14.48 14.50 -23.47
C ALA A 717 13.94 15.91 -23.74
N CYS A 718 13.25 16.50 -22.76
CA CYS A 718 12.70 17.85 -22.82
C CYS A 718 13.80 18.92 -22.97
N LEU A 719 14.85 18.84 -22.19
CA LEU A 719 15.99 19.77 -22.27
C LEU A 719 16.72 19.65 -23.61
N ASN A 720 16.87 18.45 -24.17
CA ASN A 720 17.47 18.26 -25.48
C ASN A 720 16.61 18.88 -26.59
N LEU A 721 15.27 18.81 -26.50
CA LEU A 721 14.36 19.46 -27.43
C LEU A 721 14.48 20.99 -27.38
N LEU A 722 14.49 21.53 -26.16
CA LEU A 722 14.71 22.95 -25.90
C LEU A 722 16.03 23.49 -26.51
N MET A 723 17.11 22.72 -26.37
CA MET A 723 18.42 23.11 -26.90
C MET A 723 18.42 23.20 -28.44
N ASP A 724 17.77 22.27 -29.13
CA ASP A 724 17.76 22.30 -30.59
C ASP A 724 16.99 23.51 -31.16
N GLU A 725 15.94 23.98 -30.49
CA GLU A 725 15.24 25.20 -30.83
C GLU A 725 16.08 26.45 -30.62
N ARG A 726 16.91 26.49 -29.58
CA ARG A 726 17.76 27.61 -29.23
C ARG A 726 19.04 27.74 -30.11
N LYS A 727 19.46 26.67 -30.78
CA LYS A 727 20.61 26.75 -31.70
C LYS A 727 20.49 27.84 -32.72
N ARG A 728 19.33 28.04 -33.33
CA ARG A 728 19.08 29.09 -34.33
C ARG A 728 19.18 30.48 -33.74
N GLU A 729 18.57 30.70 -32.56
CA GLU A 729 18.62 32.03 -31.90
C GLU A 729 20.05 32.39 -31.49
N VAL A 730 20.80 31.44 -30.97
CA VAL A 730 22.21 31.62 -30.57
C VAL A 730 23.07 31.98 -31.80
N ALA A 731 22.89 31.30 -32.91
CA ALA A 731 23.61 31.58 -34.15
C ALA A 731 23.31 32.96 -34.66
N LEU A 732 22.06 33.41 -34.66
CA LEU A 732 21.65 34.77 -35.06
C LEU A 732 22.22 35.84 -34.11
N LEU A 733 22.11 35.67 -32.77
CA LEU A 733 22.64 36.61 -31.81
C LEU A 733 24.16 36.75 -31.89
N ARG A 734 24.87 35.65 -32.25
CA ARG A 734 26.31 35.72 -32.51
C ARG A 734 26.66 36.44 -33.80
N SER A 735 25.88 36.27 -34.87
CA SER A 735 26.07 37.02 -36.11
C SER A 735 25.88 38.52 -35.91
N PHE A 736 25.04 38.92 -34.94
CA PHE A 736 24.86 40.33 -34.53
C PHE A 736 25.90 40.83 -33.51
N GLY A 737 27.00 40.06 -33.27
CA GLY A 737 28.13 40.54 -32.45
C GLY A 737 28.00 40.32 -30.93
N SER A 738 27.04 39.54 -30.45
CA SER A 738 26.90 39.25 -29.03
C SER A 738 28.11 38.45 -28.48
N SER A 739 28.67 38.88 -27.34
CA SER A 739 29.81 38.21 -26.72
C SER A 739 29.44 36.84 -26.14
N LYS A 740 30.38 35.91 -26.17
CA LYS A 740 30.20 34.54 -25.64
C LYS A 740 29.68 34.50 -24.19
N GLN A 741 30.24 35.38 -23.33
CA GLN A 741 29.83 35.46 -21.92
C GLN A 741 28.39 35.96 -21.74
N LYS A 742 28.01 37.03 -22.47
CA LYS A 742 26.63 37.54 -22.43
C LYS A 742 25.63 36.49 -22.85
N LEU A 743 25.97 35.71 -23.88
CA LEU A 743 25.11 34.65 -24.40
C LEU A 743 24.95 33.49 -23.40
N LYS A 744 26.07 33.04 -22.79
CA LYS A 744 26.06 32.00 -21.74
C LYS A 744 25.21 32.42 -20.55
N THR A 745 25.33 33.66 -20.08
CA THR A 745 24.56 34.18 -18.95
C THR A 745 23.07 34.30 -19.30
N MET A 746 22.78 34.83 -20.50
CA MET A 746 21.41 34.96 -20.99
C MET A 746 20.69 33.58 -21.04
N LEU A 747 21.33 32.60 -21.70
CA LEU A 747 20.77 31.23 -21.81
C LEU A 747 20.63 30.55 -20.47
N SER A 748 21.62 30.72 -19.58
CA SER A 748 21.55 30.15 -18.22
C SER A 748 20.35 30.69 -17.43
N LEU A 749 20.13 32.04 -17.48
CA LEU A 749 19.01 32.67 -16.82
C LEU A 749 17.66 32.24 -17.41
N GLU A 750 17.62 32.09 -18.69
CA GLU A 750 16.42 31.69 -19.42
C GLU A 750 15.98 30.30 -19.10
N ILE A 751 16.86 29.33 -19.25
CA ILE A 751 16.55 27.91 -18.94
C ILE A 751 16.35 27.76 -17.44
N GLY A 752 17.07 28.53 -16.61
CA GLY A 752 16.82 28.61 -15.18
C GLY A 752 15.40 29.08 -14.84
N PHE A 753 14.91 30.08 -15.55
CA PHE A 753 13.54 30.57 -15.37
C PHE A 753 12.49 29.51 -15.76
N ILE A 754 12.72 28.77 -16.83
CA ILE A 754 11.86 27.63 -17.20
C ILE A 754 11.86 26.57 -16.09
N GLY A 755 13.04 26.27 -15.53
CA GLY A 755 13.18 25.37 -14.38
C GLY A 755 12.45 25.87 -13.13
N LEU A 756 12.52 27.18 -12.84
CA LEU A 756 11.79 27.78 -11.73
C LEU A 756 10.28 27.62 -11.89
N CYS A 757 9.75 27.98 -13.05
CA CYS A 757 8.32 27.85 -13.34
C CYS A 757 7.86 26.38 -13.26
N ALA A 758 8.63 25.46 -13.84
CA ALA A 758 8.33 24.04 -13.77
C ALA A 758 8.37 23.52 -12.34
N GLY A 759 9.34 23.96 -11.53
CA GLY A 759 9.47 23.58 -10.12
C GLY A 759 8.29 24.06 -9.27
N ILE A 760 7.89 25.32 -9.39
CA ILE A 760 6.73 25.89 -8.65
C ILE A 760 5.43 25.16 -9.03
N VAL A 761 5.21 24.99 -10.33
CA VAL A 761 4.01 24.33 -10.84
C VAL A 761 3.99 22.85 -10.39
N SER A 762 5.14 22.17 -10.36
CA SER A 762 5.25 20.81 -9.87
C SER A 762 4.96 20.67 -8.38
N CYS A 763 5.40 21.65 -7.55
CA CYS A 763 5.09 21.67 -6.13
C CYS A 763 3.59 21.81 -5.89
N LEU A 764 2.97 22.80 -6.53
CA LEU A 764 1.53 23.02 -6.40
C LEU A 764 0.73 21.78 -6.74
N PHE A 765 1.19 21.07 -7.72
CA PHE A 765 0.56 19.88 -8.23
C PHE A 765 0.76 18.66 -7.34
N ALA A 766 2.00 18.44 -6.87
CA ALA A 766 2.31 17.38 -5.94
C ALA A 766 1.51 17.54 -4.64
N GLU A 767 1.35 18.78 -4.16
CA GLU A 767 0.56 19.08 -2.97
C GLU A 767 -0.92 18.75 -3.15
N VAL A 768 -1.51 19.12 -4.30
CA VAL A 768 -2.92 18.80 -4.59
C VAL A 768 -3.14 17.29 -4.65
N ILE A 769 -2.25 16.55 -5.31
CA ILE A 769 -2.39 15.07 -5.39
C ILE A 769 -2.15 14.44 -4.03
N SER A 770 -1.14 14.89 -3.27
CA SER A 770 -0.90 14.38 -1.93
C SER A 770 -2.11 14.63 -1.02
N ALA A 771 -2.71 15.82 -1.07
CA ALA A 771 -3.92 16.14 -0.32
C ALA A 771 -5.11 15.23 -0.68
N VAL A 772 -5.31 14.96 -1.98
CA VAL A 772 -6.37 14.03 -2.44
C VAL A 772 -6.07 12.60 -2.01
N ALA A 773 -4.83 12.16 -2.11
CA ALA A 773 -4.42 10.83 -1.68
C ALA A 773 -4.57 10.67 -0.16
N SER A 774 -4.12 11.66 0.61
CA SER A 774 -4.28 11.69 2.07
C SER A 774 -5.74 11.64 2.48
N TYR A 775 -6.60 12.45 1.84
CA TYR A 775 -8.05 12.41 2.09
C TYR A 775 -8.67 11.03 1.81
N ARG A 776 -8.27 10.37 0.71
CA ARG A 776 -8.75 9.02 0.37
C ARG A 776 -8.24 7.94 1.31
N MET A 777 -7.05 8.15 1.86
CA MET A 777 -6.41 7.22 2.80
C MET A 777 -6.72 7.56 4.27
N GLU A 778 -7.63 8.51 4.50
CA GLU A 778 -7.99 9.01 5.85
C GLU A 778 -6.79 9.53 6.64
N LEU A 779 -5.85 10.19 5.93
CA LEU A 779 -4.65 10.78 6.49
C LEU A 779 -4.87 12.26 6.82
N PRO A 780 -4.20 12.80 7.84
CA PRO A 780 -4.15 14.25 8.04
C PRO A 780 -3.44 14.91 6.86
N ILE A 781 -4.05 15.94 6.29
CA ILE A 781 -3.46 16.73 5.22
C ILE A 781 -2.40 17.65 5.84
N GLN A 782 -1.13 17.38 5.51
CA GLN A 782 0.00 18.20 5.98
C GLN A 782 0.66 18.90 4.80
N PRO A 783 0.93 20.23 4.88
CA PRO A 783 1.64 20.96 3.86
C PRO A 783 3.16 20.67 3.92
N HIS A 784 3.76 20.35 2.77
CA HIS A 784 5.18 20.00 2.66
C HIS A 784 6.04 21.23 2.32
N TRP A 785 6.23 22.15 3.28
CA TRP A 785 6.97 23.40 3.07
C TRP A 785 8.39 23.22 2.56
N GLU A 786 9.03 22.12 2.92
CA GLU A 786 10.39 21.80 2.46
C GLU A 786 10.46 21.63 0.95
N ILE A 787 9.48 21.00 0.35
CA ILE A 787 9.40 20.73 -1.08
C ILE A 787 9.21 22.05 -1.85
N TRP A 788 8.41 22.98 -1.32
CA TRP A 788 8.18 24.29 -1.92
C TRP A 788 9.46 25.12 -1.99
N LEU A 789 10.41 24.88 -1.11
CA LEU A 789 11.70 25.59 -1.13
C LEU A 789 12.75 24.83 -1.96
N ILE A 790 12.91 23.51 -1.71
CA ILE A 790 13.98 22.72 -2.30
C ILE A 790 13.78 22.51 -3.80
N LEU A 791 12.59 22.14 -4.23
CA LEU A 791 12.34 21.73 -5.62
C LEU A 791 12.48 22.87 -6.63
N PRO A 792 11.90 24.06 -6.44
CA PRO A 792 12.07 25.18 -7.36
C PRO A 792 13.53 25.65 -7.44
N ILE A 793 14.23 25.71 -6.30
CA ILE A 793 15.64 26.11 -6.26
C ILE A 793 16.51 25.09 -6.99
N PHE A 794 16.33 23.80 -6.69
CA PHE A 794 17.06 22.71 -7.32
C PHE A 794 16.88 22.70 -8.85
N MET A 795 15.63 22.84 -9.31
CA MET A 795 15.32 22.86 -10.73
C MET A 795 15.84 24.10 -11.43
N THR A 796 15.79 25.24 -10.77
CA THR A 796 16.40 26.47 -11.29
C THR A 796 17.90 26.32 -11.50
N LEU A 797 18.61 25.81 -10.48
CA LEU A 797 20.05 25.57 -10.53
C LEU A 797 20.43 24.51 -11.57
N LEU A 798 19.71 23.37 -11.59
CA LEU A 798 19.94 22.29 -12.55
C LEU A 798 19.77 22.77 -13.99
N CYS A 799 18.67 23.45 -14.28
CA CYS A 799 18.38 23.99 -15.60
C CYS A 799 19.37 25.09 -15.99
N ALA A 800 19.72 25.97 -15.06
CA ALA A 800 20.72 27.03 -15.31
C ALA A 800 22.11 26.44 -15.57
N LEU A 801 22.53 25.39 -14.86
CA LEU A 801 23.79 24.70 -15.07
C LEU A 801 23.82 23.99 -16.43
N ILE A 802 22.78 23.27 -16.77
CA ILE A 802 22.65 22.60 -18.08
C ILE A 802 22.69 23.65 -19.20
N GLY A 803 21.94 24.73 -19.04
CA GLY A 803 21.99 25.90 -19.96
C GLY A 803 23.42 26.46 -20.12
N ARG A 804 24.15 26.59 -19.03
CA ARG A 804 25.52 27.12 -19.05
C ARG A 804 26.54 26.16 -19.67
N TYR A 805 26.48 24.88 -19.32
CA TYR A 805 27.51 23.92 -19.78
C TYR A 805 27.24 23.36 -21.16
N ARG A 806 26.04 22.91 -21.46
CA ARG A 806 25.72 22.31 -22.75
C ARG A 806 25.53 23.33 -23.89
N LEU A 807 25.00 24.49 -23.58
CA LEU A 807 24.91 25.58 -24.57
C LEU A 807 26.23 26.33 -24.75
N SER A 808 27.21 26.18 -23.84
CA SER A 808 28.53 26.74 -24.04
C SER A 808 29.20 26.21 -25.30
N TYR A 809 28.96 24.93 -25.64
CA TYR A 809 29.42 24.34 -26.89
C TYR A 809 28.89 25.09 -28.12
N LEU A 810 27.62 25.48 -28.13
CA LEU A 810 27.02 26.26 -29.21
C LEU A 810 27.61 27.67 -29.34
N SER A 811 28.06 28.25 -28.23
CA SER A 811 28.74 29.53 -28.25
C SER A 811 30.16 29.47 -28.79
N ASP A 812 30.73 28.28 -28.90
CA ASP A 812 32.11 28.07 -29.38
C ASP A 812 32.16 27.78 -30.88
N ILE A 813 31.08 27.41 -31.52
CA ILE A 813 30.99 27.21 -32.98
C ILE A 813 31.12 28.56 -33.68
N PRO A 814 31.96 28.70 -34.73
CA PRO A 814 32.10 29.92 -35.51
C PRO A 814 30.75 30.32 -36.14
N PRO A 815 30.36 31.62 -36.14
CA PRO A 815 29.09 32.08 -36.63
C PRO A 815 28.77 31.68 -38.06
N LEU A 816 29.79 31.67 -38.92
CA LEU A 816 29.70 31.25 -40.30
C LEU A 816 29.42 29.76 -40.49
N GLN A 817 29.96 28.91 -39.60
CA GLN A 817 29.73 27.48 -39.60
C GLN A 817 28.33 27.16 -39.09
N SER A 818 27.87 27.87 -38.04
CA SER A 818 26.51 27.75 -37.52
C SER A 818 25.44 28.18 -38.52
N LEU A 819 25.70 29.26 -39.28
CA LEU A 819 24.81 29.69 -40.36
C LEU A 819 24.82 28.74 -41.54
N ARG A 820 25.96 28.10 -41.84
CA ARG A 820 26.09 27.12 -42.92
C ARG A 820 25.42 25.79 -42.56
N GLU A 821 25.52 25.35 -41.32
CA GLU A 821 24.80 24.18 -40.80
C GLU A 821 23.27 24.42 -40.63
N LEU A 822 22.85 25.69 -40.50
CA LEU A 822 21.44 26.09 -40.48
C LEU A 822 20.87 26.19 -41.91
N ASN A 823 21.73 26.35 -42.92
CA ASN A 823 21.33 26.40 -44.33
C ASN A 823 21.58 25.07 -45.06
N GLN A 824 22.21 24.10 -44.44
CA GLN A 824 22.29 22.69 -44.82
C GLN A 824 21.23 21.85 -44.08
#